data_94f8716a9374f73785ea55ed45c6262c
#
_entry.id   94f8716a9374f73785ea55ed45c6262c
#
_cell.length_a   1.000
_cell.length_b   1.000
_cell.length_c   1.000
_cell.angle_alpha   90.00
_cell.angle_beta   90.00
_cell.angle_gamma   90.00
#
_symmetry.space_group_name_H-M   'P 1'
#
loop_
_entity.id
_entity.type
_entity.pdbx_description
1 polymer ?
#
loop_
_entity_poly.entity_id
_entity_poly.type
_entity_poly.pdbx_seq_one_letter_code
_entity_poly.pdbx_strand_id
1 'polypeptide(L)'
;MRLAGCRGAPGLAPAEGGRLGIAGARSGHSIGHWGKAARRGVLLGSVLCLALGAGRPSAALDPYKAITQYGHVVWTVEEGLPASSVLCVQQTADGYLWVGTMGGLGRFDGVRFSTHDPITGTEYPSTAILAMLRDQEGGLWVAPQLGGLLHYRNGTFSRVSGPTFQADEHVTALAENGRDHLWIGTSKGRLLSLGSGSYPEPAVHSHVPIRAITVDASGVLWAATEGGGLLSVRGASVTALTTADGLPSNFLSCLWAAPDGALWVGTYGSGLVRLWKGVPTVYTTRDGLSSDYVLCIREDRQGNLWVGTYGGGLDRFAPGGASRFTTKEGLSNDIVACLLEDAEGSLWVGTFTALEQMRDTSVTNYGSQEGLPGDLAWCTLEDRNGGVWVGTSHGLALFRDGRFKVFSKRDGLGDNLVWSLYQDPDGTLWIGSRGGLTRYREGRFTTFTTRDGLSNNRVLAITRDHRGALWVGTDGGGLDRFQDGRFSAYTTRDGLANNTVIGLLEDHEGRLWIATRGRTSILEGGKLKSMDINGVCFFEERPGVLWIGTYWNGLARFQGGEFRTCTRRQGLADDVIYRILQDRNGNFWMGSSRGIFCVAKSQVEALLAGKIPAVSCTTYGREDGLRNAECVGGCQPAGTVTRSGTLWFPTMGGVASIEPGAQAGSGKPPRVVLESVAADGRPMDPEHPVRLAPGTESVEFRFTALTFLSPKRVRFRYRLDGLDKEWREVTRRRSADYSRLPPGAYIFRVKASAGDGVWSQQGAQAEVVMEPYFYQTGWFYAIASLGLVLVGYGTYLWRVDELKRRERRLVALVADRTRQLEQANAQLKDQAGRLSAVNALLEGFSYQDALTGVANRRRLEEVLDSEWRRATRAGSSLALIVADIDHFKDFNDAYGHQRGDEWLCSVARVLSETLSRAGDFIARYGGEEFVAVLAGAEIAAAVAVAEEMRKRVEALAMPHELAGGSGLVTISLGVAAVVPGGGGTPEELFRDADGALYSAKQRGRNRVEAATARTPERSEPNG
;
A
#
# COMPACT_ATOMS: atom_id res chain seq x y z
N MET A 1 5.04 36.77 11.14
CA MET A 1 5.02 38.10 11.78
C MET A 1 6.33 38.30 12.53
N ARG A 2 6.92 39.43 12.37
CA ARG A 2 8.32 39.77 12.66
C ARG A 2 8.80 39.33 14.05
N LEU A 3 9.84 38.49 14.07
CA LEU A 3 10.73 38.35 15.23
C LEU A 3 11.76 39.47 15.14
N ALA A 4 11.75 40.31 16.16
CA ALA A 4 12.68 41.40 16.34
C ALA A 4 14.08 40.85 16.62
N GLY A 5 15.06 41.39 15.92
CA GLY A 5 16.45 41.00 16.03
C GLY A 5 17.10 41.48 17.33
N CYS A 6 18.04 40.71 17.80
CA CYS A 6 19.14 41.18 18.65
C CYS A 6 20.44 41.07 17.85
N ARG A 7 20.99 42.22 17.50
CA ARG A 7 22.39 42.37 17.04
C ARG A 7 23.32 42.45 18.22
N GLY A 8 24.53 41.99 18.07
CA GLY A 8 25.69 42.48 18.79
C GLY A 8 26.68 41.41 19.23
N ALA A 9 27.56 41.00 18.34
CA ALA A 9 28.88 40.50 18.69
C ALA A 9 29.80 41.68 19.03
N PRO A 10 30.93 41.51 19.71
CA PRO A 10 32.13 41.25 18.92
C PRO A 10 33.05 40.17 19.49
N GLY A 11 33.88 39.64 18.59
CA GLY A 11 34.82 38.60 18.76
C GLY A 11 36.07 38.99 19.56
N LEU A 12 36.77 37.94 19.90
CA LEU A 12 38.23 37.95 20.13
C LEU A 12 38.77 36.53 19.76
N ALA A 13 39.80 36.58 18.94
CA ALA A 13 40.53 35.42 18.44
C ALA A 13 41.67 35.01 19.41
N PRO A 14 42.46 33.98 19.14
CA PRO A 14 42.98 33.03 20.10
C PRO A 14 44.35 33.38 20.63
N ALA A 15 44.70 32.84 21.80
CA ALA A 15 46.06 32.81 22.29
C ALA A 15 46.49 31.39 22.70
N GLU A 16 47.65 31.05 22.23
CA GLU A 16 48.38 29.81 22.36
C GLU A 16 48.83 29.45 23.79
N GLY A 17 48.98 28.16 24.03
CA GLY A 17 50.21 27.66 24.69
C GLY A 17 50.20 27.54 26.19
N GLY A 18 50.29 26.32 26.69
CA GLY A 18 50.67 26.05 28.08
C GLY A 18 50.56 24.56 28.46
N ARG A 19 51.59 23.78 28.14
CA ARG A 19 51.82 22.47 28.80
C ARG A 19 52.24 22.68 30.24
N LEU A 20 51.74 21.88 31.15
CA LEU A 20 52.27 21.35 32.40
C LEU A 20 51.11 20.67 33.14
N GLY A 21 51.08 19.42 33.49
CA GLY A 21 52.04 18.59 34.20
C GLY A 21 51.31 17.96 35.39
N ILE A 22 50.94 16.71 35.24
CA ILE A 22 50.77 15.63 36.22
C ILE A 22 50.42 16.03 37.68
N ALA A 23 49.23 15.63 38.17
CA ALA A 23 49.11 14.99 39.48
C ALA A 23 47.75 14.30 39.58
N GLY A 24 47.78 13.01 39.86
CA GLY A 24 46.58 12.19 40.01
C GLY A 24 45.87 12.45 41.33
N ALA A 25 44.54 12.37 41.24
CA ALA A 25 43.72 12.05 42.40
C ALA A 25 42.56 11.22 41.90
N ARG A 26 42.54 9.93 42.23
CA ARG A 26 41.40 9.04 42.15
C ARG A 26 40.24 9.58 43.01
N SER A 27 39.11 9.88 42.39
CA SER A 27 37.84 9.81 43.09
C SER A 27 36.81 9.22 42.12
N GLY A 28 36.66 7.89 42.21
CA GLY A 28 35.53 7.18 41.67
C GLY A 28 34.28 7.52 42.49
N HIS A 29 33.32 8.12 41.83
CA HIS A 29 31.92 8.11 42.27
C HIS A 29 31.03 7.79 41.07
N SER A 30 30.80 6.56 40.94
CA SER A 30 29.58 5.76 41.11
C SER A 30 28.48 6.09 40.09
N ILE A 31 28.64 5.53 38.88
CA ILE A 31 27.53 5.11 37.96
C ILE A 31 26.87 3.87 38.63
N GLY A 32 26.41 3.99 39.85
CA GLY A 32 26.06 2.83 40.67
C GLY A 32 24.66 2.81 41.29
N HIS A 33 23.77 3.73 41.01
CA HIS A 33 22.48 3.75 41.71
C HIS A 33 21.27 3.25 40.92
N TRP A 34 21.33 3.14 39.59
CA TRP A 34 20.27 2.50 38.81
C TRP A 34 20.33 0.97 38.79
N GLY A 35 21.49 0.39 39.02
CA GLY A 35 21.70 -1.07 38.95
C GLY A 35 21.35 -1.86 40.20
N LYS A 36 21.15 -1.24 41.37
CA LYS A 36 20.89 -1.97 42.64
C LYS A 36 19.46 -2.00 43.08
N ALA A 37 18.64 -1.02 42.72
CA ALA A 37 17.18 -1.07 42.96
C ALA A 37 16.48 -2.02 41.97
N ALA A 38 16.95 -2.13 40.75
CA ALA A 38 16.40 -3.04 39.75
C ALA A 38 16.68 -4.55 40.03
N ARG A 39 17.79 -4.87 40.73
CA ARG A 39 18.13 -6.29 41.01
C ARG A 39 17.34 -6.93 42.15
N ARG A 40 16.67 -6.16 43.04
CA ARG A 40 15.81 -6.72 44.10
C ARG A 40 14.33 -6.80 43.73
N GLY A 41 13.87 -6.03 42.72
CA GLY A 41 12.50 -6.12 42.20
C GLY A 41 12.29 -7.21 41.14
N VAL A 42 13.35 -7.60 40.40
CA VAL A 42 13.28 -8.57 39.31
C VAL A 42 13.25 -10.00 39.80
N LEU A 43 13.72 -10.33 41.03
CA LEU A 43 13.73 -11.68 41.56
C LEU A 43 12.43 -12.12 42.21
N LEU A 44 11.48 -11.24 42.49
CA LEU A 44 10.13 -11.60 42.97
C LEU A 44 9.04 -11.52 41.90
N GLY A 45 9.30 -10.87 40.75
CA GLY A 45 8.39 -10.80 39.62
C GLY A 45 8.51 -11.99 38.64
N SER A 46 9.67 -12.62 38.59
CA SER A 46 9.97 -13.69 37.61
C SER A 46 9.42 -15.07 37.99
N VAL A 47 8.89 -15.29 39.18
CA VAL A 47 8.33 -16.57 39.61
C VAL A 47 6.79 -16.62 39.49
N LEU A 48 6.12 -15.47 39.33
CA LEU A 48 4.65 -15.41 39.23
C LEU A 48 4.14 -15.28 37.79
N CYS A 49 4.98 -15.11 36.77
CA CYS A 49 4.57 -15.02 35.37
C CYS A 49 4.60 -16.36 34.60
N LEU A 50 4.88 -17.49 35.25
CA LEU A 50 4.94 -18.80 34.61
C LEU A 50 3.67 -19.66 34.74
N ALA A 51 2.57 -19.10 35.26
CA ALA A 51 1.38 -19.90 35.57
C ALA A 51 0.03 -19.35 35.08
N LEU A 52 -0.02 -18.38 34.18
CA LEU A 52 -1.28 -18.01 33.54
C LEU A 52 -1.01 -17.64 32.08
N GLY A 53 -1.60 -18.37 31.16
CA GLY A 53 -1.65 -18.05 29.73
C GLY A 53 -2.45 -16.77 29.45
N ALA A 54 -1.98 -15.64 29.98
CA ALA A 54 -2.50 -14.33 29.66
C ALA A 54 -1.79 -13.83 28.38
N GLY A 55 -2.56 -13.48 27.37
CA GLY A 55 -2.06 -12.95 26.10
C GLY A 55 -0.97 -11.90 26.34
N ARG A 56 0.10 -12.01 25.54
CA ARG A 56 1.18 -11.01 25.54
C ARG A 56 0.56 -9.64 25.37
N PRO A 57 0.95 -8.65 26.19
CA PRO A 57 0.46 -7.28 26.01
C PRO A 57 0.81 -6.79 24.61
N SER A 58 -0.03 -5.96 24.04
CA SER A 58 0.18 -5.26 22.77
C SER A 58 1.63 -4.78 22.66
N ALA A 59 2.28 -5.09 21.55
CA ALA A 59 3.70 -4.81 21.32
C ALA A 59 3.96 -3.30 21.35
N ALA A 60 4.37 -2.78 22.51
CA ALA A 60 4.97 -1.46 22.62
C ALA A 60 6.46 -1.56 22.26
N LEU A 61 7.15 -0.42 22.16
CA LEU A 61 8.55 -0.34 21.74
C LEU A 61 9.46 -1.11 22.70
N ASP A 62 10.14 -2.13 22.18
CA ASP A 62 11.04 -3.00 22.95
C ASP A 62 12.21 -2.20 23.57
N PRO A 63 12.31 -2.07 24.90
CA PRO A 63 13.35 -1.26 25.54
C PRO A 63 14.77 -1.73 25.29
N TYR A 64 14.96 -2.98 24.86
CA TYR A 64 16.27 -3.58 24.61
C TYR A 64 16.74 -3.42 23.16
N LYS A 65 15.87 -3.04 22.21
CA LYS A 65 16.27 -2.65 20.86
C LYS A 65 16.97 -1.31 20.85
N ALA A 66 17.97 -1.12 20.01
CA ALA A 66 18.51 0.20 19.73
C ALA A 66 17.43 1.09 19.11
N ILE A 67 17.45 2.39 19.38
CA ILE A 67 16.45 3.32 18.83
C ILE A 67 16.40 3.32 17.30
N THR A 68 17.54 3.05 16.65
CA THR A 68 17.69 2.92 15.20
C THR A 68 17.12 1.63 14.61
N GLN A 69 16.72 0.67 15.45
CA GLN A 69 16.15 -0.62 15.04
C GLN A 69 14.62 -0.62 15.00
N TYR A 70 13.98 0.43 15.50
CA TYR A 70 12.54 0.58 15.32
C TYR A 70 12.19 0.87 13.85
N GLY A 71 11.03 0.42 13.41
CA GLY A 71 10.47 0.86 12.15
C GLY A 71 10.14 2.35 12.22
N HIS A 72 10.65 3.11 11.28
CA HIS A 72 10.49 4.55 11.22
C HIS A 72 9.77 4.94 9.93
N VAL A 73 8.71 5.72 10.07
CA VAL A 73 7.92 6.24 8.95
C VAL A 73 7.71 7.72 9.14
N VAL A 74 7.82 8.49 8.06
CA VAL A 74 7.74 9.95 8.06
C VAL A 74 6.58 10.36 7.16
N TRP A 75 5.75 11.29 7.60
CA TRP A 75 4.72 11.96 6.83
C TRP A 75 4.99 13.45 6.78
N THR A 76 5.03 13.98 5.57
CA THR A 76 5.24 15.39 5.27
C THR A 76 3.98 16.00 4.64
N VAL A 77 4.07 17.24 4.20
CA VAL A 77 3.00 17.90 3.45
C VAL A 77 2.71 17.18 2.12
N GLU A 78 3.70 16.50 1.54
CA GLU A 78 3.53 15.72 0.30
C GLU A 78 2.61 14.51 0.51
N GLU A 79 2.61 13.92 1.72
CA GLU A 79 1.69 12.86 2.10
C GLU A 79 0.36 13.37 2.68
N GLY A 80 0.13 14.69 2.64
CA GLY A 80 -1.15 15.30 3.01
C GLY A 80 -1.21 15.87 4.44
N LEU A 81 -0.09 15.98 5.14
CA LEU A 81 -0.03 16.70 6.43
C LEU A 81 -0.41 18.18 6.22
N PRO A 82 -1.30 18.77 7.04
CA PRO A 82 -1.79 20.14 6.82
C PRO A 82 -0.70 21.21 6.77
N ALA A 83 0.37 21.05 7.54
CA ALA A 83 1.60 21.86 7.47
C ALA A 83 2.77 21.09 8.05
N SER A 84 3.99 21.48 7.70
CA SER A 84 5.22 20.81 8.11
C SER A 84 5.45 20.77 9.62
N SER A 85 5.14 21.87 10.32
CA SER A 85 5.41 21.98 11.77
C SER A 85 4.28 21.38 12.59
N VAL A 86 4.52 20.23 13.21
CA VAL A 86 3.59 19.53 14.09
C VAL A 86 3.77 20.00 15.51
N LEU A 87 2.71 20.52 16.13
CA LEU A 87 2.74 21.10 17.47
C LEU A 87 2.17 20.17 18.54
N CYS A 88 1.14 19.39 18.18
CA CYS A 88 0.48 18.47 19.10
C CYS A 88 -0.14 17.30 18.33
N VAL A 89 -0.23 16.15 19.00
CA VAL A 89 -0.82 14.91 18.45
C VAL A 89 -1.68 14.27 19.51
N GLN A 90 -2.88 13.78 19.15
CA GLN A 90 -3.78 13.06 20.05
C GLN A 90 -4.47 11.91 19.32
N GLN A 91 -4.83 10.84 20.04
CA GLN A 91 -5.64 9.75 19.53
C GLN A 91 -6.99 9.72 20.24
N THR A 92 -8.08 9.77 19.47
CA THR A 92 -9.46 9.68 19.98
C THR A 92 -9.89 8.21 20.20
N ALA A 93 -11.01 8.02 20.94
CA ALA A 93 -11.49 6.68 21.29
C ALA A 93 -11.97 5.85 20.11
N ASP A 94 -12.37 6.50 19.02
CA ASP A 94 -12.70 5.88 17.74
C ASP A 94 -11.47 5.31 17.01
N GLY A 95 -10.25 5.74 17.41
CA GLY A 95 -8.98 5.23 16.93
C GLY A 95 -8.26 6.13 15.92
N TYR A 96 -8.88 7.24 15.48
CA TYR A 96 -8.22 8.22 14.63
C TYR A 96 -7.10 8.96 15.36
N LEU A 97 -6.06 9.29 14.61
CA LEU A 97 -5.01 10.18 15.08
C LEU A 97 -5.31 11.61 14.61
N TRP A 98 -5.26 12.56 15.54
CA TRP A 98 -5.43 13.97 15.27
C TRP A 98 -4.11 14.70 15.39
N VAL A 99 -3.80 15.51 14.42
CA VAL A 99 -2.51 16.18 14.28
C VAL A 99 -2.74 17.69 14.18
N GLY A 100 -2.30 18.41 15.19
CA GLY A 100 -2.30 19.86 15.20
C GLY A 100 -1.00 20.40 14.66
N THR A 101 -1.10 21.24 13.63
CA THR A 101 0.05 21.84 12.95
C THR A 101 -0.04 23.36 12.98
N MET A 102 1.02 24.04 12.51
CA MET A 102 1.02 25.50 12.31
C MET A 102 -0.01 25.96 11.26
N GLY A 103 -0.41 25.08 10.34
CA GLY A 103 -1.37 25.40 9.27
C GLY A 103 -2.77 24.84 9.52
N GLY A 104 -3.02 24.20 10.66
CA GLY A 104 -4.33 23.69 11.00
C GLY A 104 -4.35 22.27 11.55
N LEU A 105 -5.58 21.74 11.63
CA LEU A 105 -5.87 20.42 12.19
C LEU A 105 -6.05 19.38 11.08
N GLY A 106 -5.43 18.23 11.23
CA GLY A 106 -5.61 17.06 10.38
C GLY A 106 -6.08 15.84 11.15
N ARG A 107 -6.95 15.04 10.57
CA ARG A 107 -7.33 13.71 11.04
C ARG A 107 -6.68 12.63 10.18
N PHE A 108 -6.05 11.66 10.80
CA PHE A 108 -5.30 10.61 10.12
C PHE A 108 -5.85 9.23 10.43
N ASP A 109 -6.06 8.40 9.38
CA ASP A 109 -6.61 7.05 9.47
C ASP A 109 -5.56 5.93 9.36
N GLY A 110 -4.27 6.30 9.33
CA GLY A 110 -3.14 5.40 9.07
C GLY A 110 -2.66 5.41 7.61
N VAL A 111 -3.43 5.98 6.69
CA VAL A 111 -3.09 6.04 5.26
C VAL A 111 -3.17 7.45 4.70
N ARG A 112 -4.19 8.22 5.10
CA ARG A 112 -4.47 9.56 4.55
C ARG A 112 -4.83 10.55 5.63
N PHE A 113 -4.50 11.79 5.39
CA PHE A 113 -4.96 12.94 6.18
C PHE A 113 -6.27 13.48 5.60
N SER A 114 -7.15 13.92 6.49
CA SER A 114 -8.37 14.65 6.15
C SER A 114 -8.38 15.97 6.91
N THR A 115 -8.71 17.07 6.21
CA THR A 115 -8.85 18.41 6.78
C THR A 115 -10.31 18.85 6.91
N HIS A 116 -11.24 17.94 6.61
CA HIS A 116 -12.68 18.12 6.74
C HIS A 116 -13.35 16.82 7.18
N ASP A 117 -14.52 16.94 7.76
CA ASP A 117 -15.30 15.77 8.17
C ASP A 117 -15.92 15.08 6.94
N PRO A 118 -15.80 13.76 6.80
CA PRO A 118 -16.26 13.05 5.59
C PRO A 118 -17.78 12.95 5.48
N ILE A 119 -18.53 13.19 6.57
CA ILE A 119 -20.01 13.11 6.60
C ILE A 119 -20.60 14.50 6.44
N THR A 120 -20.20 15.43 7.30
CA THR A 120 -20.78 16.78 7.35
C THR A 120 -20.14 17.73 6.34
N GLY A 121 -18.95 17.41 5.81
CA GLY A 121 -18.15 18.30 4.98
C GLY A 121 -17.58 19.51 5.74
N THR A 122 -17.71 19.54 7.07
CA THR A 122 -17.22 20.65 7.90
C THR A 122 -15.70 20.72 7.83
N GLU A 123 -15.16 21.88 7.43
CA GLU A 123 -13.72 22.12 7.44
C GLU A 123 -13.18 22.18 8.86
N TYR A 124 -12.02 21.57 9.09
CA TYR A 124 -11.31 21.63 10.36
C TYR A 124 -10.59 22.98 10.50
N PRO A 125 -10.30 23.41 11.74
CA PRO A 125 -9.58 24.67 11.96
C PRO A 125 -8.29 24.76 11.15
N SER A 126 -8.14 25.82 10.36
CA SER A 126 -7.02 26.09 9.46
C SER A 126 -5.99 27.08 10.01
N THR A 127 -6.01 27.31 11.34
CA THR A 127 -4.99 28.11 12.04
C THR A 127 -4.13 27.20 12.91
N ALA A 128 -2.98 27.70 13.39
CA ALA A 128 -2.09 26.93 14.26
C ALA A 128 -2.86 26.33 15.45
N ILE A 129 -2.68 25.03 15.70
CA ILE A 129 -3.29 24.30 16.81
C ILE A 129 -2.26 24.20 17.93
N LEU A 130 -2.49 24.91 19.04
CA LEU A 130 -1.52 25.04 20.13
C LEU A 130 -1.60 23.90 21.14
N ALA A 131 -2.80 23.38 21.41
CA ALA A 131 -3.02 22.28 22.33
C ALA A 131 -4.22 21.43 21.90
N MET A 132 -4.16 20.15 22.20
CA MET A 132 -5.27 19.21 22.06
C MET A 132 -5.33 18.29 23.26
N LEU A 133 -6.54 17.90 23.63
CA LEU A 133 -6.76 16.93 24.69
C LEU A 133 -7.96 16.04 24.32
N ARG A 134 -7.78 14.73 24.37
CA ARG A 134 -8.89 13.78 24.28
C ARG A 134 -9.70 13.84 25.57
N ASP A 135 -11.04 13.98 25.45
CA ASP A 135 -11.94 13.87 26.59
C ASP A 135 -12.20 12.42 26.99
N GLN A 136 -12.79 12.19 28.15
CA GLN A 136 -13.10 10.84 28.65
C GLN A 136 -14.29 10.18 27.93
N GLU A 137 -15.11 10.95 27.23
CA GLU A 137 -16.26 10.46 26.48
C GLU A 137 -15.89 10.14 25.02
N GLY A 138 -14.64 10.42 24.62
CA GLY A 138 -14.08 10.10 23.31
C GLY A 138 -14.08 11.24 22.30
N GLY A 139 -14.51 12.45 22.70
CA GLY A 139 -14.35 13.68 21.93
C GLY A 139 -12.94 14.25 21.98
N LEU A 140 -12.77 15.42 21.39
CA LEU A 140 -11.47 16.10 21.32
C LEU A 140 -11.62 17.59 21.62
N TRP A 141 -10.92 18.06 22.63
CA TRP A 141 -10.71 19.48 22.87
C TRP A 141 -9.58 19.98 21.97
N VAL A 142 -9.83 21.08 21.27
CA VAL A 142 -8.87 21.68 20.33
C VAL A 142 -8.73 23.15 20.64
N ALA A 143 -7.50 23.61 20.83
CA ALA A 143 -7.12 24.99 21.09
C ALA A 143 -6.41 25.60 19.86
N PRO A 144 -7.13 26.16 18.89
CA PRO A 144 -6.51 26.91 17.82
C PRO A 144 -5.97 28.25 18.31
N GLN A 145 -4.95 28.78 17.65
CA GLN A 145 -4.36 30.09 17.98
C GLN A 145 -5.39 31.22 17.87
N LEU A 146 -6.31 31.11 16.94
CA LEU A 146 -7.42 32.04 16.77
C LEU A 146 -8.74 31.28 16.95
N GLY A 147 -9.65 31.84 17.75
CA GLY A 147 -10.99 31.27 17.86
C GLY A 147 -11.36 30.67 19.24
N GLY A 148 -10.44 30.71 20.23
CA GLY A 148 -10.69 30.20 21.56
C GLY A 148 -10.61 28.68 21.68
N LEU A 149 -11.46 28.05 22.48
CA LEU A 149 -11.48 26.59 22.65
C LEU A 149 -12.63 25.97 21.86
N LEU A 150 -12.33 24.94 21.13
CA LEU A 150 -13.30 24.13 20.36
C LEU A 150 -13.42 22.73 20.98
N HIS A 151 -14.61 22.15 20.89
CA HIS A 151 -14.87 20.78 21.25
C HIS A 151 -15.40 20.04 20.02
N TYR A 152 -14.70 18.99 19.59
CA TYR A 152 -15.11 18.10 18.53
C TYR A 152 -15.84 16.89 19.09
N ARG A 153 -17.08 16.68 18.64
CA ARG A 153 -17.90 15.53 19.02
C ARG A 153 -18.87 15.19 17.88
N ASN A 154 -19.03 13.93 17.57
CA ASN A 154 -19.98 13.44 16.56
C ASN A 154 -19.85 14.17 15.21
N GLY A 155 -18.62 14.34 14.70
CA GLY A 155 -18.36 14.95 13.40
C GLY A 155 -18.45 16.49 13.36
N THR A 156 -18.71 17.16 14.48
CA THR A 156 -18.89 18.62 14.51
C THR A 156 -18.01 19.29 15.56
N PHE A 157 -17.58 20.52 15.23
CA PHE A 157 -16.91 21.40 16.18
C PHE A 157 -17.92 22.36 16.79
N SER A 158 -18.00 22.38 18.10
CA SER A 158 -18.72 23.38 18.87
C SER A 158 -17.73 24.32 19.56
N ARG A 159 -17.97 25.62 19.47
CA ARG A 159 -17.19 26.60 20.21
C ARG A 159 -17.67 26.62 21.65
N VAL A 160 -16.72 26.56 22.58
CA VAL A 160 -17.05 26.68 24.00
C VAL A 160 -17.52 28.13 24.28
N SER A 161 -18.81 28.27 24.60
CA SER A 161 -19.39 29.55 25.01
C SER A 161 -19.03 29.80 26.48
N GLY A 162 -18.33 30.87 26.79
CA GLY A 162 -18.09 31.20 28.21
C GLY A 162 -17.00 32.22 28.47
N PRO A 163 -15.73 31.88 28.61
CA PRO A 163 -14.77 32.89 28.99
C PRO A 163 -14.51 33.83 27.85
N THR A 164 -14.65 35.10 28.08
CA THR A 164 -14.08 36.12 27.22
C THR A 164 -12.56 35.98 27.31
N PHE A 165 -11.96 35.29 26.37
CA PHE A 165 -10.54 35.41 26.16
C PHE A 165 -10.24 36.83 25.74
N GLN A 166 -9.24 37.43 26.37
CA GLN A 166 -8.80 38.79 26.00
C GLN A 166 -8.28 38.77 24.56
N ALA A 167 -8.32 39.91 23.90
CA ALA A 167 -7.62 40.08 22.65
C ALA A 167 -6.15 39.64 22.88
N ASP A 168 -5.61 38.79 21.95
CA ASP A 168 -4.28 38.18 22.03
C ASP A 168 -4.06 37.11 23.13
N GLU A 169 -5.12 36.63 23.77
CA GLU A 169 -5.03 35.51 24.72
C GLU A 169 -5.33 34.19 23.98
N HIS A 170 -4.43 33.22 24.15
CA HIS A 170 -4.55 31.88 23.55
C HIS A 170 -4.57 30.82 24.62
N VAL A 171 -5.31 29.74 24.38
CA VAL A 171 -5.21 28.51 25.16
C VAL A 171 -3.91 27.80 24.82
N THR A 172 -3.07 27.53 25.79
CA THR A 172 -1.75 26.94 25.61
C THR A 172 -1.62 25.53 26.17
N ALA A 173 -2.48 25.18 27.13
CA ALA A 173 -2.44 23.91 27.82
C ALA A 173 -3.84 23.46 28.25
N LEU A 174 -4.08 22.14 28.19
CA LEU A 174 -5.34 21.51 28.59
C LEU A 174 -5.05 20.28 29.47
N ALA A 175 -5.83 20.07 30.52
CA ALA A 175 -5.82 18.83 31.29
C ALA A 175 -7.20 18.56 31.89
N GLU A 176 -7.56 17.29 32.03
CA GLU A 176 -8.81 16.85 32.66
C GLU A 176 -8.57 16.25 34.04
N ASN A 177 -9.47 16.55 34.98
CA ASN A 177 -9.48 15.95 36.32
C ASN A 177 -10.88 15.36 36.58
N GLY A 178 -11.09 14.07 36.24
CA GLY A 178 -12.42 13.44 36.31
C GLY A 178 -13.34 13.83 35.16
N ARG A 179 -14.58 13.31 35.17
CA ARG A 179 -15.50 13.39 34.02
C ARG A 179 -15.99 14.79 33.65
N ASP A 180 -15.88 15.78 34.54
CA ASP A 180 -16.57 17.06 34.37
C ASP A 180 -15.69 18.28 34.61
N HIS A 181 -14.39 18.14 34.78
CA HIS A 181 -13.47 19.25 35.04
C HIS A 181 -12.35 19.35 34.06
N LEU A 182 -12.45 20.28 33.10
CA LEU A 182 -11.40 20.66 32.19
C LEU A 182 -10.62 21.86 32.73
N TRP A 183 -9.32 21.71 32.87
CA TRP A 183 -8.40 22.80 33.21
C TRP A 183 -7.79 23.40 31.96
N ILE A 184 -7.74 24.72 31.88
CA ILE A 184 -7.31 25.49 30.74
C ILE A 184 -6.22 26.45 31.17
N GLY A 185 -5.02 26.31 30.62
CA GLY A 185 -3.92 27.27 30.81
C GLY A 185 -3.85 28.23 29.62
N THR A 186 -3.55 29.51 29.89
CA THR A 186 -3.50 30.53 28.85
C THR A 186 -2.15 31.22 28.70
N SER A 187 -1.92 31.87 27.57
CA SER A 187 -0.75 32.69 27.29
C SER A 187 -0.63 33.95 28.15
N LYS A 188 -1.69 34.35 28.85
CA LYS A 188 -1.70 35.45 29.80
C LYS A 188 -1.58 35.00 31.24
N GLY A 189 -1.32 33.70 31.48
CA GLY A 189 -1.11 33.15 32.81
C GLY A 189 -2.40 32.88 33.60
N ARG A 190 -3.54 32.88 32.96
CA ARG A 190 -4.80 32.49 33.57
C ARG A 190 -4.92 30.98 33.58
N LEU A 191 -5.26 30.42 34.72
CA LEU A 191 -5.67 29.04 34.90
C LEU A 191 -7.18 29.01 35.13
N LEU A 192 -7.91 28.48 34.18
CA LEU A 192 -9.36 28.45 34.18
C LEU A 192 -9.83 27.01 34.40
N SER A 193 -10.99 26.86 35.05
CA SER A 193 -11.66 25.57 35.26
C SER A 193 -13.03 25.60 34.58
N LEU A 194 -13.30 24.64 33.73
CA LEU A 194 -14.59 24.41 33.07
C LEU A 194 -15.23 23.14 33.65
N GLY A 195 -16.28 23.31 34.45
CA GLY A 195 -17.08 22.21 35.00
C GLY A 195 -18.48 22.18 34.42
N SER A 196 -19.24 21.11 34.65
CA SER A 196 -20.60 20.95 34.16
C SER A 196 -21.51 22.07 34.65
N GLY A 197 -21.85 23.00 33.76
CA GLY A 197 -22.81 24.08 34.00
C GLY A 197 -22.27 25.38 34.55
N SER A 198 -20.95 25.57 34.72
CA SER A 198 -20.33 26.81 35.15
C SER A 198 -19.41 27.41 34.08
N TYR A 199 -19.47 28.73 33.96
CA TYR A 199 -18.49 29.47 33.16
C TYR A 199 -17.13 29.41 33.84
N PRO A 200 -16.03 29.29 33.10
CA PRO A 200 -14.69 29.23 33.68
C PRO A 200 -14.35 30.58 34.37
N GLU A 201 -14.22 30.53 35.66
CA GLU A 201 -13.64 31.62 36.44
C GLU A 201 -12.13 31.43 36.58
N PRO A 202 -11.32 32.50 36.60
CA PRO A 202 -9.90 32.35 36.83
C PRO A 202 -9.65 31.75 38.21
N ALA A 203 -9.30 30.46 38.27
CA ALA A 203 -8.92 29.80 39.49
C ALA A 203 -7.59 30.38 40.05
N VAL A 204 -6.69 30.78 39.15
CA VAL A 204 -5.37 31.35 39.44
C VAL A 204 -4.92 32.28 38.32
N HIS A 205 -4.24 33.37 38.67
CA HIS A 205 -3.57 34.24 37.72
C HIS A 205 -2.07 34.33 38.05
N SER A 206 -1.23 33.69 37.22
CA SER A 206 0.22 33.63 37.44
C SER A 206 0.98 34.83 36.91
N HIS A 207 0.33 35.74 36.15
CA HIS A 207 0.93 36.89 35.44
C HIS A 207 1.98 36.55 34.42
N VAL A 208 2.32 35.27 34.21
CA VAL A 208 3.26 34.74 33.26
C VAL A 208 2.61 33.57 32.50
N PRO A 209 2.94 33.32 31.21
CA PRO A 209 2.31 32.28 30.41
C PRO A 209 2.35 30.90 31.07
N ILE A 210 1.25 30.17 31.02
CA ILE A 210 1.19 28.73 31.36
C ILE A 210 1.53 27.94 30.10
N ARG A 211 2.53 27.07 30.17
CA ARG A 211 3.00 26.28 29.05
C ARG A 211 2.47 24.86 29.02
N ALA A 212 2.33 24.25 30.17
CA ALA A 212 1.79 22.90 30.31
C ALA A 212 1.03 22.77 31.65
N ILE A 213 0.02 21.95 31.65
CA ILE A 213 -0.71 21.52 32.84
C ILE A 213 -0.88 20.00 32.84
N THR A 214 -0.83 19.40 34.00
CA THR A 214 -1.10 17.98 34.21
C THR A 214 -1.72 17.74 35.58
N VAL A 215 -2.44 16.64 35.72
CA VAL A 215 -2.98 16.19 37.01
C VAL A 215 -2.25 14.92 37.39
N ASP A 216 -1.70 14.88 38.61
CA ASP A 216 -1.04 13.69 39.12
C ASP A 216 -2.05 12.66 39.67
N ALA A 217 -1.58 11.41 39.92
CA ALA A 217 -2.41 10.33 40.46
C ALA A 217 -3.08 10.65 41.81
N SER A 218 -2.61 11.67 42.53
CA SER A 218 -3.23 12.13 43.78
C SER A 218 -4.28 13.23 43.57
N GLY A 219 -4.53 13.63 42.30
CA GLY A 219 -5.49 14.68 41.95
C GLY A 219 -4.94 16.10 42.09
N VAL A 220 -3.64 16.27 42.29
CA VAL A 220 -3.00 17.61 42.34
C VAL A 220 -2.80 18.09 40.90
N LEU A 221 -3.27 19.30 40.63
CA LEU A 221 -3.01 19.98 39.38
C LEU A 221 -1.66 20.68 39.45
N TRP A 222 -0.82 20.40 38.43
CA TRP A 222 0.49 21.05 38.27
C TRP A 222 0.47 21.89 36.99
N ALA A 223 1.03 23.10 37.08
CA ALA A 223 1.16 24.01 35.95
C ALA A 223 2.59 24.52 35.80
N ALA A 224 3.17 24.29 34.66
CA ALA A 224 4.47 24.84 34.25
C ALA A 224 4.30 26.23 33.67
N THR A 225 5.08 27.18 34.16
CA THR A 225 5.00 28.59 33.74
C THR A 225 6.29 29.06 33.08
N GLU A 226 6.17 30.10 32.28
CA GLU A 226 7.30 30.73 31.61
C GLU A 226 7.85 31.88 32.46
N GLY A 227 8.60 31.54 33.52
CA GLY A 227 9.25 32.50 34.44
C GLY A 227 8.69 32.53 35.86
N GLY A 228 7.56 31.90 36.15
CA GLY A 228 6.96 31.81 37.48
C GLY A 228 7.23 30.49 38.22
N GLY A 229 7.99 29.59 37.64
CA GLY A 229 8.24 28.27 38.21
C GLY A 229 7.09 27.28 38.02
N LEU A 230 7.01 26.28 38.92
CA LEU A 230 6.02 25.21 38.91
C LEU A 230 4.92 25.49 39.93
N LEU A 231 3.70 25.69 39.51
CA LEU A 231 2.55 25.86 40.36
C LEU A 231 1.90 24.51 40.69
N SER A 232 1.56 24.30 41.95
CA SER A 232 0.67 23.21 42.37
C SER A 232 -0.63 23.75 42.93
N VAL A 233 -1.75 23.20 42.52
CA VAL A 233 -3.09 23.61 42.92
C VAL A 233 -3.78 22.43 43.60
N ARG A 234 -4.16 22.66 44.89
CA ARG A 234 -4.92 21.69 45.70
C ARG A 234 -6.15 22.36 46.24
N GLY A 235 -7.30 22.15 45.61
CA GLY A 235 -8.49 22.89 45.90
C GLY A 235 -8.24 24.41 45.78
N ALA A 236 -8.45 25.18 46.86
CA ALA A 236 -8.19 26.63 46.86
C ALA A 236 -6.72 27.02 47.19
N SER A 237 -5.86 26.05 47.52
CA SER A 237 -4.46 26.31 47.83
C SER A 237 -3.58 26.27 46.60
N VAL A 238 -2.83 27.33 46.37
CA VAL A 238 -1.85 27.43 45.27
C VAL A 238 -0.46 27.63 45.88
N THR A 239 0.48 26.78 45.50
CA THR A 239 1.88 26.92 45.90
C THR A 239 2.75 26.94 44.68
N ALA A 240 3.79 27.79 44.70
CA ALA A 240 4.79 27.85 43.62
C ALA A 240 6.09 27.23 44.10
N LEU A 241 6.67 26.39 43.29
CA LEU A 241 8.02 25.87 43.42
C LEU A 241 8.91 26.62 42.42
N THR A 242 9.96 27.25 42.92
CA THR A 242 10.84 28.14 42.15
C THR A 242 12.32 27.75 42.27
N THR A 243 13.19 28.55 41.69
CA THR A 243 14.65 28.38 41.87
C THR A 243 15.07 28.57 43.33
N ALA A 244 14.34 29.32 44.13
CA ALA A 244 14.56 29.43 45.57
C ALA A 244 14.28 28.12 46.33
N ASP A 245 13.43 27.28 45.78
CA ASP A 245 13.04 25.98 46.34
C ASP A 245 13.80 24.80 45.71
N GLY A 246 14.81 25.09 44.87
CA GLY A 246 15.72 24.11 44.31
C GLY A 246 15.40 23.67 42.86
N LEU A 247 14.47 24.32 42.15
CA LEU A 247 14.34 24.13 40.73
C LEU A 247 15.54 24.75 40.01
N PRO A 248 16.02 24.17 38.90
CA PRO A 248 17.14 24.71 38.13
C PRO A 248 16.76 25.95 37.29
N SER A 249 15.46 26.15 37.03
CA SER A 249 14.91 27.27 36.27
C SER A 249 13.44 27.51 36.59
N ASN A 250 13.03 28.79 36.54
CA ASN A 250 11.62 29.17 36.60
C ASN A 250 10.94 29.15 35.22
N PHE A 251 11.72 28.97 34.14
CA PHE A 251 11.20 28.86 32.76
C PHE A 251 10.98 27.40 32.41
N LEU A 252 9.73 26.95 32.53
CA LEU A 252 9.32 25.58 32.32
C LEU A 252 8.56 25.41 30.99
N SER A 253 8.76 24.29 30.33
CA SER A 253 8.23 24.02 28.98
C SER A 253 7.10 22.99 28.96
N CYS A 254 7.29 21.85 29.64
CA CYS A 254 6.39 20.73 29.63
C CYS A 254 6.35 19.96 30.94
N LEU A 255 5.31 19.17 31.13
CA LEU A 255 5.06 18.34 32.31
C LEU A 255 4.65 16.92 31.92
N TRP A 256 5.08 15.94 32.67
CA TRP A 256 4.60 14.57 32.60
C TRP A 256 4.47 13.98 34.02
N ALA A 257 3.24 13.63 34.40
CA ALA A 257 2.98 12.92 35.66
C ALA A 257 3.14 11.41 35.39
N ALA A 258 4.20 10.83 35.93
CA ALA A 258 4.51 9.42 35.74
C ALA A 258 3.64 8.53 36.64
N PRO A 259 3.34 7.27 36.19
CA PRO A 259 2.55 6.30 36.96
C PRO A 259 3.17 5.95 38.33
N ASP A 260 4.49 6.08 38.47
CA ASP A 260 5.22 5.84 39.74
C ASP A 260 5.04 6.95 40.76
N GLY A 261 4.37 8.05 40.40
CA GLY A 261 4.13 9.23 41.21
C GLY A 261 5.24 10.31 41.11
N ALA A 262 6.21 10.14 40.19
CA ALA A 262 7.14 11.19 39.86
C ALA A 262 6.50 12.23 38.95
N LEU A 263 6.88 13.49 39.09
CA LEU A 263 6.56 14.52 38.12
C LEU A 263 7.83 14.88 37.35
N TRP A 264 7.80 14.70 36.04
CA TRP A 264 8.85 15.13 35.15
C TRP A 264 8.56 16.54 34.64
N VAL A 265 9.54 17.42 34.67
CA VAL A 265 9.42 18.82 34.29
C VAL A 265 10.51 19.17 33.30
N GLY A 266 10.10 19.63 32.13
CA GLY A 266 11.01 20.15 31.10
C GLY A 266 11.30 21.64 31.37
N THR A 267 12.52 22.08 31.05
CA THR A 267 12.91 23.46 31.17
C THR A 267 13.44 24.05 29.88
N TYR A 268 13.41 25.35 29.77
CA TYR A 268 14.09 26.09 28.71
C TYR A 268 15.55 26.34 29.10
N GLY A 269 16.47 25.42 28.73
CA GLY A 269 17.91 25.57 28.84
C GLY A 269 18.54 25.16 30.17
N SER A 270 17.79 24.46 31.07
CA SER A 270 18.33 23.92 32.33
C SER A 270 18.07 22.41 32.48
N GLY A 271 17.73 21.74 31.39
CA GLY A 271 17.58 20.29 31.33
C GLY A 271 16.20 19.79 31.79
N LEU A 272 16.18 18.52 32.19
CA LEU A 272 15.02 17.75 32.60
C LEU A 272 15.06 17.60 34.13
N VAL A 273 13.92 17.85 34.81
CA VAL A 273 13.80 17.69 36.26
C VAL A 273 12.88 16.54 36.59
N ARG A 274 13.30 15.65 37.45
CA ARG A 274 12.44 14.65 38.11
C ARG A 274 12.11 15.12 39.51
N LEU A 275 10.87 15.45 39.75
CA LEU A 275 10.38 15.79 41.08
C LEU A 275 9.80 14.54 41.74
N TRP A 276 10.47 14.02 42.77
CA TRP A 276 10.06 12.83 43.49
C TRP A 276 9.88 13.16 44.97
N LYS A 277 8.65 13.03 45.46
CA LYS A 277 8.29 13.37 46.88
C LYS A 277 8.75 14.78 47.28
N GLY A 278 8.66 15.74 46.39
CA GLY A 278 9.06 17.12 46.62
C GLY A 278 10.57 17.40 46.42
N VAL A 279 11.39 16.41 46.13
CA VAL A 279 12.84 16.57 45.90
C VAL A 279 13.12 16.62 44.40
N PRO A 280 13.67 17.71 43.85
CA PRO A 280 14.06 17.80 42.45
C PRO A 280 15.42 17.11 42.21
N THR A 281 15.47 16.34 41.14
CA THR A 281 16.70 15.77 40.55
C THR A 281 16.84 16.28 39.13
N VAL A 282 17.96 16.90 38.78
CA VAL A 282 18.18 17.54 37.48
C VAL A 282 19.02 16.65 36.60
N TYR A 283 18.63 16.51 35.36
CA TYR A 283 19.35 15.82 34.29
C TYR A 283 19.67 16.83 33.19
N THR A 284 20.92 16.89 32.77
CA THR A 284 21.42 17.84 31.75
C THR A 284 22.16 17.11 30.65
N THR A 285 22.71 17.84 29.70
CA THR A 285 23.61 17.31 28.66
C THR A 285 24.82 16.55 29.23
N ARG A 286 25.23 16.84 30.50
CA ARG A 286 26.27 16.10 31.23
C ARG A 286 25.80 14.70 31.67
N ASP A 287 24.51 14.55 31.84
CA ASP A 287 23.86 13.30 32.29
C ASP A 287 23.31 12.47 31.14
N GLY A 288 23.50 12.92 29.87
CA GLY A 288 23.16 12.19 28.68
C GLY A 288 21.99 12.75 27.85
N LEU A 289 21.41 13.89 28.24
CA LEU A 289 20.48 14.61 27.37
C LEU A 289 21.20 15.12 26.11
N SER A 290 20.49 15.21 25.03
CA SER A 290 20.99 15.77 23.75
C SER A 290 21.00 17.31 23.76
N SER A 291 20.06 17.92 24.53
CA SER A 291 19.95 19.37 24.72
C SER A 291 19.29 19.69 26.07
N ASP A 292 19.74 20.76 26.70
CA ASP A 292 19.14 21.26 27.96
C ASP A 292 17.79 21.99 27.72
N TYR A 293 17.41 22.22 26.48
CA TYR A 293 16.10 22.77 26.09
C TYR A 293 15.11 21.63 25.83
N VAL A 294 14.34 21.24 26.84
CA VAL A 294 13.34 20.16 26.76
C VAL A 294 12.01 20.73 26.32
N LEU A 295 11.37 20.16 25.29
CA LEU A 295 10.08 20.62 24.77
C LEU A 295 8.91 19.69 25.11
N CYS A 296 9.12 18.39 25.15
CA CYS A 296 8.07 17.40 25.45
C CYS A 296 8.66 16.18 26.16
N ILE A 297 7.83 15.51 26.96
CA ILE A 297 8.20 14.33 27.75
C ILE A 297 7.08 13.31 27.65
N ARG A 298 7.43 12.05 27.47
CA ARG A 298 6.49 10.94 27.50
C ARG A 298 7.16 9.69 28.08
N GLU A 299 6.50 9.01 28.99
CA GLU A 299 6.85 7.65 29.38
C GLU A 299 5.92 6.68 28.65
N ASP A 300 6.49 5.68 27.96
CA ASP A 300 5.71 4.65 27.27
C ASP A 300 5.34 3.51 28.22
N ARG A 301 4.47 2.60 27.78
CA ARG A 301 3.97 1.46 28.58
C ARG A 301 5.06 0.47 28.97
N GLN A 302 6.24 0.52 28.32
CA GLN A 302 7.40 -0.32 28.62
C GLN A 302 8.34 0.35 29.63
N GLY A 303 8.05 1.59 30.04
CA GLY A 303 8.86 2.36 30.96
C GLY A 303 10.07 3.04 30.31
N ASN A 304 10.08 3.19 28.99
CA ASN A 304 11.04 4.10 28.35
C ASN A 304 10.59 5.54 28.54
N LEU A 305 11.48 6.38 29.04
CA LEU A 305 11.24 7.82 29.10
C LEU A 305 11.77 8.46 27.81
N TRP A 306 10.86 9.05 27.06
CA TRP A 306 11.13 9.77 25.82
C TRP A 306 11.15 11.27 26.08
N VAL A 307 12.16 11.96 25.60
CA VAL A 307 12.34 13.39 25.79
C VAL A 307 12.61 14.06 24.45
N GLY A 308 11.69 14.91 24.04
CA GLY A 308 11.87 15.73 22.84
C GLY A 308 12.53 17.05 23.19
N THR A 309 13.53 17.44 22.42
CA THR A 309 14.37 18.60 22.70
C THR A 309 14.38 19.62 21.56
N TYR A 310 14.83 20.83 21.85
CA TYR A 310 15.09 21.86 20.87
C TYR A 310 16.54 21.75 20.38
N GLY A 311 16.71 21.27 19.16
CA GLY A 311 18.01 21.17 18.46
C GLY A 311 18.88 19.97 18.86
N GLY A 312 18.40 19.07 19.74
CA GLY A 312 19.11 17.84 20.11
C GLY A 312 18.41 16.57 19.65
N GLY A 313 17.22 16.69 19.06
CA GLY A 313 16.42 15.57 18.59
C GLY A 313 15.60 14.90 19.70
N LEU A 314 15.47 13.59 19.62
CA LEU A 314 14.71 12.73 20.51
C LEU A 314 15.66 11.90 21.38
N ASP A 315 15.56 12.02 22.71
CA ASP A 315 16.27 11.17 23.65
C ASP A 315 15.35 10.06 24.20
N ARG A 316 15.93 8.88 24.41
CA ARG A 316 15.30 7.76 25.10
C ARG A 316 16.14 7.32 26.30
N PHE A 317 15.56 7.28 27.46
CA PHE A 317 16.11 6.68 28.68
C PHE A 317 15.40 5.35 28.92
N ALA A 318 16.14 4.27 28.82
CA ALA A 318 15.65 2.89 28.97
C ALA A 318 16.55 2.11 29.96
N PRO A 319 16.16 0.92 30.43
CA PRO A 319 17.02 0.07 31.29
C PRO A 319 18.38 -0.24 30.69
N GLY A 320 18.52 -0.20 29.37
CA GLY A 320 19.78 -0.39 28.63
C GLY A 320 20.68 0.84 28.56
N GLY A 321 20.24 1.99 29.05
CA GLY A 321 20.96 3.26 29.01
C GLY A 321 20.24 4.34 28.20
N ALA A 322 20.87 5.51 28.11
CA ALA A 322 20.40 6.63 27.28
C ALA A 322 20.80 6.42 25.82
N SER A 323 19.86 6.72 24.91
CA SER A 323 20.10 6.72 23.46
C SER A 323 19.39 7.92 22.83
N ARG A 324 19.92 8.39 21.71
CA ARG A 324 19.38 9.54 20.98
C ARG A 324 19.07 9.20 19.54
N PHE A 325 18.13 9.95 18.97
CA PHE A 325 17.74 9.87 17.57
C PHE A 325 17.65 11.29 17.00
N THR A 326 18.54 11.60 16.08
CA THR A 326 18.70 12.91 15.47
C THR A 326 18.58 12.82 13.96
N THR A 327 18.75 13.94 13.29
CA THR A 327 18.82 13.98 11.82
C THR A 327 19.94 13.10 11.25
N LYS A 328 20.97 12.79 12.02
CA LYS A 328 22.05 11.86 11.63
C LYS A 328 21.59 10.41 11.58
N GLU A 329 20.68 10.05 12.47
CA GLU A 329 20.10 8.70 12.53
C GLU A 329 18.84 8.56 11.67
N GLY A 330 18.27 9.68 11.17
CA GLY A 330 17.12 9.66 10.27
C GLY A 330 15.89 10.45 10.72
N LEU A 331 15.95 11.16 11.86
CA LEU A 331 14.89 12.08 12.27
C LEU A 331 14.78 13.23 11.25
N SER A 332 13.60 13.67 10.92
CA SER A 332 13.41 14.73 9.92
C SER A 332 13.87 16.12 10.40
N ASN A 333 13.86 16.35 11.71
CA ASN A 333 14.30 17.60 12.32
C ASN A 333 14.70 17.39 13.79
N ASP A 334 15.76 18.05 14.25
CA ASP A 334 16.26 17.96 15.61
C ASP A 334 15.42 18.77 16.64
N ILE A 335 14.33 19.41 16.19
CA ILE A 335 13.34 20.06 17.09
C ILE A 335 12.12 19.15 17.19
N VAL A 336 11.97 18.50 18.33
CA VAL A 336 10.84 17.60 18.65
C VAL A 336 9.85 18.32 19.55
N ALA A 337 8.67 18.65 19.02
CA ALA A 337 7.69 19.49 19.70
C ALA A 337 6.67 18.69 20.53
N CYS A 338 6.29 17.48 20.09
CA CYS A 338 5.31 16.67 20.80
C CYS A 338 5.56 15.17 20.62
N LEU A 339 5.05 14.39 21.58
CA LEU A 339 5.15 12.94 21.66
C LEU A 339 3.80 12.33 22.03
N LEU A 340 3.43 11.23 21.40
CA LEU A 340 2.26 10.43 21.73
C LEU A 340 2.56 8.94 21.56
N GLU A 341 2.25 8.12 22.54
CA GLU A 341 2.13 6.68 22.36
C GLU A 341 0.68 6.34 22.01
N ASP A 342 0.46 5.67 20.87
CA ASP A 342 -0.88 5.29 20.43
C ASP A 342 -1.41 4.01 21.12
N ALA A 343 -2.63 3.63 20.80
CA ALA A 343 -3.26 2.44 21.36
C ALA A 343 -2.57 1.13 20.95
N GLU A 344 -1.87 1.13 19.82
CA GLU A 344 -1.12 -0.01 19.27
C GLU A 344 0.33 -0.06 19.78
N GLY A 345 0.77 0.95 20.57
CA GLY A 345 2.10 1.02 21.17
C GLY A 345 3.17 1.64 20.26
N SER A 346 2.78 2.30 19.18
CA SER A 346 3.70 3.13 18.40
C SER A 346 3.92 4.49 19.05
N LEU A 347 5.13 5.01 18.98
CA LEU A 347 5.46 6.36 19.38
C LEU A 347 5.37 7.30 18.18
N TRP A 348 4.52 8.31 18.31
CA TRP A 348 4.38 9.40 17.36
C TRP A 348 5.23 10.59 17.82
N VAL A 349 6.01 11.11 16.90
CA VAL A 349 6.95 12.20 17.12
C VAL A 349 6.60 13.35 16.19
N GLY A 350 6.15 14.46 16.75
CA GLY A 350 5.91 15.68 15.99
C GLY A 350 7.15 16.54 15.98
N THR A 351 7.66 16.82 14.78
CA THR A 351 8.81 17.69 14.54
C THR A 351 8.39 18.98 13.82
N PHE A 352 9.31 19.91 13.64
CA PHE A 352 9.03 21.13 12.88
C PHE A 352 8.98 20.91 11.35
N THR A 353 9.25 19.70 10.87
CA THR A 353 9.23 19.38 9.43
C THR A 353 8.29 18.23 9.07
N ALA A 354 7.91 17.38 10.01
CA ALA A 354 7.11 16.19 9.73
C ALA A 354 6.40 15.63 10.97
N LEU A 355 5.47 14.72 10.72
CA LEU A 355 4.98 13.76 11.69
C LEU A 355 5.71 12.44 11.47
N GLU A 356 6.24 11.85 12.53
CA GLU A 356 6.99 10.60 12.46
C GLU A 356 6.41 9.54 13.37
N GLN A 357 6.48 8.28 12.94
CA GLN A 357 6.08 7.13 13.74
C GLN A 357 7.28 6.22 13.98
N MET A 358 7.53 5.91 15.22
CA MET A 358 8.40 4.81 15.61
C MET A 358 7.56 3.65 16.10
N ARG A 359 7.83 2.45 15.57
CA ARG A 359 7.08 1.24 15.93
C ARG A 359 8.00 0.04 16.05
N ASP A 360 7.61 -0.89 16.87
CA ASP A 360 8.28 -2.19 16.87
C ASP A 360 7.87 -2.97 15.62
N THR A 361 8.84 -3.64 15.01
CA THR A 361 8.64 -4.36 13.77
C THR A 361 9.09 -5.81 13.91
N SER A 362 8.55 -6.69 13.09
CA SER A 362 8.92 -8.11 13.05
C SER A 362 10.35 -8.35 12.55
N VAL A 363 10.95 -7.32 11.93
CA VAL A 363 12.30 -7.34 11.42
C VAL A 363 13.18 -6.42 12.26
N THR A 364 14.26 -6.95 12.81
CA THR A 364 15.30 -6.17 13.46
C THR A 364 16.49 -6.01 12.52
N ASN A 365 16.92 -4.78 12.27
CA ASN A 365 18.07 -4.50 11.42
C ASN A 365 19.32 -4.25 12.22
N TYR A 366 20.43 -4.69 11.66
CA TYR A 366 21.78 -4.41 12.15
C TYR A 366 22.61 -3.83 11.01
N GLY A 367 23.06 -2.60 11.17
CA GLY A 367 23.91 -1.89 10.22
C GLY A 367 25.13 -1.26 10.90
N SER A 368 25.72 -0.29 10.26
CA SER A 368 26.89 0.43 10.79
C SER A 368 26.58 1.18 12.10
N GLN A 369 25.35 1.63 12.26
CA GLN A 369 24.88 2.28 13.48
C GLN A 369 24.81 1.31 14.68
N GLU A 370 24.59 0.03 14.44
CA GLU A 370 24.55 -1.02 15.46
C GLU A 370 25.90 -1.73 15.61
N GLY A 371 26.92 -1.30 14.88
CA GLY A 371 28.30 -1.78 15.03
C GLY A 371 28.79 -2.75 13.96
N LEU A 372 28.04 -2.94 12.87
CA LEU A 372 28.59 -3.61 11.69
C LEU A 372 29.66 -2.74 11.04
N PRO A 373 30.71 -3.32 10.42
CA PRO A 373 31.76 -2.56 9.76
C PRO A 373 31.31 -1.88 8.47
N GLY A 374 30.09 -2.15 7.99
CA GLY A 374 29.48 -1.53 6.82
C GLY A 374 28.07 -2.04 6.58
N ASP A 375 27.25 -1.25 5.87
CA ASP A 375 25.84 -1.54 5.65
C ASP A 375 25.57 -2.59 4.55
N LEU A 376 26.53 -2.86 3.68
CA LEU A 376 26.39 -3.92 2.69
C LEU A 376 26.87 -5.25 3.27
N ALA A 377 25.92 -6.10 3.65
CA ALA A 377 26.19 -7.47 4.10
C ALA A 377 26.03 -8.47 2.96
N TRP A 378 26.91 -9.49 2.91
CA TRP A 378 26.94 -10.50 1.86
C TRP A 378 26.52 -11.88 2.33
N CYS A 379 26.95 -12.28 3.51
CA CYS A 379 26.70 -13.63 4.05
C CYS A 379 26.53 -13.61 5.55
N THR A 380 25.80 -14.62 6.08
CA THR A 380 25.60 -14.81 7.52
C THR A 380 25.71 -16.29 7.87
N LEU A 381 26.35 -16.59 8.99
CA LEU A 381 26.55 -17.97 9.46
C LEU A 381 26.48 -18.03 10.99
N GLU A 382 25.63 -18.87 11.56
CA GLU A 382 25.70 -19.19 13.00
C GLU A 382 26.84 -20.14 13.29
N ASP A 383 27.71 -19.79 14.24
CA ASP A 383 28.77 -20.67 14.71
C ASP A 383 28.27 -21.71 15.73
N ARG A 384 29.13 -22.66 16.08
CA ARG A 384 28.82 -23.72 17.06
C ARG A 384 28.55 -23.20 18.47
N ASN A 385 28.99 -21.95 18.76
CA ASN A 385 28.81 -21.35 20.07
C ASN A 385 27.61 -20.38 20.09
N GLY A 386 26.75 -20.39 19.04
CA GLY A 386 25.58 -19.54 18.93
C GLY A 386 25.85 -18.11 18.52
N GLY A 387 27.07 -17.75 18.13
CA GLY A 387 27.40 -16.45 17.56
C GLY A 387 27.08 -16.40 16.07
N VAL A 388 26.62 -15.25 15.57
CA VAL A 388 26.35 -15.08 14.16
C VAL A 388 27.47 -14.27 13.49
N TRP A 389 28.16 -14.91 12.58
CA TRP A 389 29.16 -14.28 11.72
C TRP A 389 28.47 -13.58 10.56
N VAL A 390 28.92 -12.38 10.26
CA VAL A 390 28.41 -11.56 9.16
C VAL A 390 29.58 -11.08 8.31
N GLY A 391 29.59 -11.46 7.05
CA GLY A 391 30.52 -10.94 6.06
C GLY A 391 29.96 -9.67 5.41
N THR A 392 30.74 -8.59 5.41
CA THR A 392 30.35 -7.30 4.84
C THR A 392 31.33 -6.80 3.79
N SER A 393 31.05 -5.67 3.19
CA SER A 393 31.96 -4.97 2.27
C SER A 393 33.18 -4.33 2.97
N HIS A 394 33.16 -4.20 4.31
CA HIS A 394 34.20 -3.48 5.07
C HIS A 394 34.84 -4.32 6.19
N GLY A 395 34.49 -5.60 6.29
CA GLY A 395 35.07 -6.52 7.28
C GLY A 395 34.18 -7.70 7.58
N LEU A 396 34.64 -8.50 8.54
CA LEU A 396 33.91 -9.60 9.11
C LEU A 396 33.47 -9.22 10.53
N ALA A 397 32.21 -9.47 10.88
CA ALA A 397 31.70 -9.22 12.22
C ALA A 397 31.15 -10.49 12.87
N LEU A 398 31.32 -10.62 14.17
CA LEU A 398 30.72 -11.64 15.01
C LEU A 398 29.73 -11.00 15.98
N PHE A 399 28.45 -11.31 15.81
CA PHE A 399 27.40 -10.91 16.74
C PHE A 399 27.28 -11.93 17.88
N ARG A 400 27.42 -11.47 19.11
CA ARG A 400 27.23 -12.28 20.32
C ARG A 400 26.82 -11.37 21.48
N ASP A 401 25.90 -11.82 22.30
CA ASP A 401 25.43 -11.08 23.49
C ASP A 401 25.00 -9.64 23.19
N GLY A 402 24.32 -9.44 22.03
CA GLY A 402 23.80 -8.15 21.61
C GLY A 402 24.84 -7.19 21.02
N ARG A 403 26.08 -7.60 20.78
CA ARG A 403 27.18 -6.75 20.31
C ARG A 403 27.95 -7.38 19.15
N PHE A 404 28.50 -6.52 18.30
CA PHE A 404 29.40 -6.92 17.23
C PHE A 404 30.88 -6.82 17.67
N LYS A 405 31.64 -7.89 17.40
CA LYS A 405 33.11 -7.86 17.36
C LYS A 405 33.53 -7.85 15.90
N VAL A 406 34.26 -6.84 15.50
CA VAL A 406 34.66 -6.62 14.10
C VAL A 406 36.10 -7.12 13.90
N PHE A 407 36.34 -7.71 12.72
CA PHE A 407 37.65 -8.18 12.24
C PHE A 407 37.91 -7.60 10.85
N SER A 408 39.11 -7.14 10.61
CA SER A 408 39.57 -6.49 9.40
C SER A 408 40.88 -7.06 8.90
N LYS A 409 41.42 -6.52 7.82
CA LYS A 409 42.77 -6.85 7.35
C LYS A 409 43.84 -6.58 8.42
N ARG A 410 43.61 -5.62 9.33
CA ARG A 410 44.54 -5.32 10.42
C ARG A 410 44.65 -6.45 11.43
N ASP A 411 43.58 -7.26 11.53
CA ASP A 411 43.51 -8.41 12.42
C ASP A 411 43.99 -9.70 11.74
N GLY A 412 44.37 -9.63 10.45
CA GLY A 412 44.89 -10.76 9.66
C GLY A 412 43.89 -11.35 8.65
N LEU A 413 42.70 -10.74 8.48
CA LEU A 413 41.76 -11.14 7.45
C LEU A 413 42.35 -10.90 6.05
N GLY A 414 42.13 -11.80 5.10
CA GLY A 414 42.69 -11.71 3.75
C GLY A 414 42.25 -10.46 2.96
N ASP A 415 41.01 -10.08 3.08
CA ASP A 415 40.45 -8.79 2.59
C ASP A 415 39.26 -8.37 3.42
N ASN A 416 38.92 -7.08 3.44
CA ASN A 416 37.74 -6.57 4.13
C ASN A 416 36.45 -6.92 3.41
N LEU A 417 36.49 -7.20 2.13
CA LEU A 417 35.30 -7.60 1.37
C LEU A 417 35.08 -9.11 1.50
N VAL A 418 34.19 -9.50 2.37
CA VAL A 418 33.89 -10.88 2.74
C VAL A 418 32.59 -11.34 2.08
N TRP A 419 32.68 -12.40 1.24
CA TRP A 419 31.56 -12.90 0.45
C TRP A 419 31.01 -14.24 0.94
N SER A 420 31.85 -15.11 1.51
CA SER A 420 31.40 -16.43 1.89
C SER A 420 31.98 -16.91 3.22
N LEU A 421 31.20 -17.74 3.91
CA LEU A 421 31.53 -18.30 5.21
C LEU A 421 31.16 -19.80 5.26
N TYR A 422 32.02 -20.59 5.86
CA TYR A 422 31.76 -21.98 6.14
C TYR A 422 32.49 -22.38 7.43
N GLN A 423 31.81 -23.10 8.33
CA GLN A 423 32.43 -23.62 9.55
C GLN A 423 32.54 -25.15 9.52
N ASP A 424 33.75 -25.63 9.70
CA ASP A 424 34.03 -27.05 9.84
C ASP A 424 33.48 -27.63 11.13
N PRO A 425 33.27 -28.98 11.15
CA PRO A 425 32.92 -29.69 12.36
C PRO A 425 33.88 -29.52 13.54
N ASP A 426 35.15 -29.20 13.33
CA ASP A 426 36.15 -28.94 14.38
C ASP A 426 36.11 -27.49 14.91
N GLY A 427 35.22 -26.60 14.34
CA GLY A 427 35.11 -25.22 14.71
C GLY A 427 35.96 -24.26 13.86
N THR A 428 36.78 -24.74 12.94
CA THR A 428 37.53 -23.92 12.00
C THR A 428 36.58 -23.15 11.11
N LEU A 429 36.71 -21.81 11.05
CA LEU A 429 35.90 -20.97 10.18
C LEU A 429 36.69 -20.67 8.89
N TRP A 430 36.09 -20.96 7.75
CA TRP A 430 36.59 -20.62 6.42
C TRP A 430 35.88 -19.39 5.91
N ILE A 431 36.64 -18.44 5.40
CA ILE A 431 36.17 -17.10 5.01
C ILE A 431 36.63 -16.85 3.59
N GLY A 432 35.67 -16.72 2.70
CA GLY A 432 35.96 -16.32 1.31
C GLY A 432 35.86 -14.82 1.16
N SER A 433 36.85 -14.22 0.58
CA SER A 433 36.98 -12.79 0.39
C SER A 433 37.55 -12.44 -0.99
N ARG A 434 37.66 -11.15 -1.27
CA ARG A 434 38.39 -10.67 -2.46
C ARG A 434 39.86 -10.99 -2.43
N GLY A 435 40.43 -11.19 -1.24
CA GLY A 435 41.85 -11.44 -1.03
C GLY A 435 42.25 -12.92 -0.98
N GLY A 436 41.32 -13.84 -1.15
CA GLY A 436 41.54 -15.27 -1.09
C GLY A 436 40.67 -16.00 -0.11
N LEU A 437 41.00 -17.26 0.15
CA LEU A 437 40.37 -18.13 1.14
C LEU A 437 41.11 -17.99 2.47
N THR A 438 40.46 -17.52 3.50
CA THR A 438 41.06 -17.33 4.84
C THR A 438 40.54 -18.38 5.80
N ARG A 439 41.43 -19.07 6.51
CA ARG A 439 41.12 -19.98 7.60
C ARG A 439 41.31 -19.25 8.93
N TYR A 440 40.27 -19.24 9.76
CA TYR A 440 40.31 -18.74 11.13
C TYR A 440 40.17 -19.89 12.13
N ARG A 441 41.20 -20.08 12.93
CA ARG A 441 41.24 -21.13 13.97
C ARG A 441 41.96 -20.59 15.20
N GLU A 442 41.40 -20.80 16.39
CA GLU A 442 42.05 -20.44 17.67
C GLU A 442 42.55 -18.97 17.70
N GLY A 443 41.76 -18.04 17.11
CA GLY A 443 42.11 -16.62 17.10
C GLY A 443 43.13 -16.20 16.01
N ARG A 444 43.58 -17.12 15.14
CA ARG A 444 44.57 -16.84 14.09
C ARG A 444 43.96 -16.95 12.69
N PHE A 445 44.27 -16.00 11.85
CA PHE A 445 43.92 -15.99 10.44
C PHE A 445 45.11 -16.51 9.60
N THR A 446 44.78 -17.37 8.62
CA THR A 446 45.75 -17.86 7.61
C THR A 446 45.06 -17.78 6.24
N THR A 447 45.64 -17.02 5.31
CA THR A 447 45.02 -16.78 4.00
C THR A 447 45.73 -17.56 2.91
N PHE A 448 44.97 -18.25 2.07
CA PHE A 448 45.39 -18.94 0.87
C PHE A 448 45.00 -18.11 -0.36
N THR A 449 45.92 -17.98 -1.29
CA THR A 449 45.80 -17.15 -2.49
C THR A 449 46.14 -17.95 -3.75
N THR A 450 46.12 -17.28 -4.89
CA THR A 450 46.61 -17.88 -6.15
C THR A 450 48.08 -18.32 -6.09
N ARG A 451 48.87 -17.74 -5.17
CA ARG A 451 50.24 -18.19 -4.93
C ARG A 451 50.32 -19.55 -4.25
N ASP A 452 49.27 -19.92 -3.53
CA ASP A 452 49.14 -21.19 -2.82
C ASP A 452 48.39 -22.25 -3.66
N GLY A 453 48.03 -21.90 -4.92
CA GLY A 453 47.38 -22.80 -5.86
C GLY A 453 45.88 -22.61 -6.01
N LEU A 454 45.26 -21.63 -5.34
CA LEU A 454 43.84 -21.26 -5.53
C LEU A 454 43.67 -20.70 -6.96
N SER A 455 42.60 -21.10 -7.67
CA SER A 455 42.36 -20.70 -9.06
C SER A 455 42.09 -19.20 -9.23
N ASN A 456 41.45 -18.57 -8.23
CA ASN A 456 41.19 -17.14 -8.18
C ASN A 456 41.01 -16.68 -6.72
N ASN A 457 41.52 -15.48 -6.39
CA ASN A 457 41.38 -14.94 -5.03
C ASN A 457 39.95 -14.52 -4.65
N ARG A 458 39.05 -14.38 -5.61
CA ARG A 458 37.65 -13.98 -5.35
C ARG A 458 36.81 -15.20 -5.02
N VAL A 459 36.64 -15.47 -3.74
CA VAL A 459 35.98 -16.69 -3.23
C VAL A 459 34.52 -16.36 -2.89
N LEU A 460 33.56 -16.99 -3.60
CA LEU A 460 32.12 -16.71 -3.49
C LEU A 460 31.36 -17.81 -2.74
N ALA A 461 31.82 -19.05 -2.77
CA ALA A 461 31.15 -20.17 -2.14
C ALA A 461 32.15 -21.13 -1.50
N ILE A 462 31.78 -21.72 -0.38
CA ILE A 462 32.62 -22.70 0.35
C ILE A 462 31.70 -23.78 0.89
N THR A 463 32.11 -25.06 0.70
CA THR A 463 31.48 -26.21 1.37
C THR A 463 32.52 -27.33 1.54
N ARG A 464 32.21 -28.31 2.41
CA ARG A 464 33.02 -29.51 2.59
C ARG A 464 32.19 -30.73 2.22
N ASP A 465 32.74 -31.66 1.51
CA ASP A 465 32.13 -32.94 1.20
C ASP A 465 32.24 -33.94 2.34
N HIS A 466 31.45 -35.03 2.26
CA HIS A 466 31.47 -36.13 3.24
C HIS A 466 32.83 -36.85 3.31
N ARG A 467 33.68 -36.70 2.31
CA ARG A 467 35.04 -37.27 2.24
C ARG A 467 36.09 -36.38 2.86
N GLY A 468 35.70 -35.17 3.32
CA GLY A 468 36.56 -34.21 3.99
C GLY A 468 37.26 -33.23 3.05
N ALA A 469 37.04 -33.26 1.74
CA ALA A 469 37.60 -32.26 0.83
C ALA A 469 36.82 -30.95 0.95
N LEU A 470 37.51 -29.82 1.01
CA LEU A 470 36.92 -28.47 0.97
C LEU A 470 36.78 -28.02 -0.48
N TRP A 471 35.56 -27.68 -0.85
CA TRP A 471 35.22 -27.15 -2.18
C TRP A 471 35.07 -25.63 -2.11
N VAL A 472 35.67 -24.93 -3.03
CA VAL A 472 35.77 -23.48 -3.07
C VAL A 472 35.33 -22.98 -4.44
N GLY A 473 34.22 -22.24 -4.46
CA GLY A 473 33.72 -21.60 -5.66
C GLY A 473 34.31 -20.21 -5.82
N THR A 474 34.88 -19.91 -7.01
CA THR A 474 35.53 -18.65 -7.27
C THR A 474 34.86 -17.84 -8.39
N ASP A 475 35.14 -16.55 -8.46
CA ASP A 475 34.62 -15.64 -9.49
C ASP A 475 35.59 -15.65 -10.70
N GLY A 476 35.33 -16.54 -11.65
CA GLY A 476 36.06 -16.68 -12.89
C GLY A 476 37.20 -17.70 -12.90
N GLY A 477 37.58 -18.27 -11.74
CA GLY A 477 38.59 -19.34 -11.63
C GLY A 477 38.02 -20.75 -11.72
N GLY A 478 36.72 -20.91 -11.54
CA GLY A 478 36.06 -22.18 -11.51
C GLY A 478 35.79 -22.70 -10.07
N LEU A 479 35.82 -24.00 -9.92
CA LEU A 479 35.61 -24.71 -8.67
C LEU A 479 36.94 -25.33 -8.21
N ASP A 480 37.44 -24.92 -7.06
CA ASP A 480 38.65 -25.52 -6.46
C ASP A 480 38.29 -26.60 -5.45
N ARG A 481 39.05 -27.69 -5.46
CA ARG A 481 39.03 -28.72 -4.44
C ARG A 481 40.31 -28.60 -3.61
N PHE A 482 40.15 -28.35 -2.33
CA PHE A 482 41.28 -28.28 -1.39
C PHE A 482 41.33 -29.55 -0.54
N GLN A 483 42.35 -30.34 -0.69
CA GLN A 483 42.53 -31.57 0.05
C GLN A 483 44.05 -31.81 0.30
N ASP A 484 44.40 -32.26 1.48
CA ASP A 484 45.76 -32.56 1.90
C ASP A 484 46.74 -31.41 1.63
N GLY A 485 46.25 -30.16 1.84
CA GLY A 485 47.03 -28.92 1.66
C GLY A 485 47.24 -28.48 0.22
N ARG A 486 46.60 -29.10 -0.77
CA ARG A 486 46.72 -28.78 -2.20
C ARG A 486 45.38 -28.39 -2.82
N PHE A 487 45.44 -27.44 -3.75
CA PHE A 487 44.31 -27.07 -4.58
C PHE A 487 44.35 -27.80 -5.93
N SER A 488 43.16 -28.20 -6.41
CA SER A 488 42.95 -28.66 -7.77
C SER A 488 41.67 -28.01 -8.32
N ALA A 489 41.76 -27.41 -9.51
CA ALA A 489 40.65 -26.62 -10.07
C ALA A 489 39.88 -27.40 -11.13
N TYR A 490 38.56 -27.22 -11.16
CA TYR A 490 37.65 -27.62 -12.23
C TYR A 490 37.12 -26.37 -12.93
N THR A 491 37.22 -26.38 -14.25
CA THR A 491 36.88 -25.22 -15.08
C THR A 491 35.89 -25.62 -16.19
N THR A 492 35.52 -24.68 -17.04
CA THR A 492 34.72 -24.96 -18.24
C THR A 492 35.41 -25.96 -19.19
N ARG A 493 36.71 -26.12 -19.12
CA ARG A 493 37.46 -27.14 -19.86
C ARG A 493 37.19 -28.56 -19.36
N ASP A 494 36.83 -28.66 -18.09
CA ASP A 494 36.53 -29.92 -17.43
C ASP A 494 35.02 -30.23 -17.45
N GLY A 495 34.20 -29.38 -18.10
CA GLY A 495 32.77 -29.52 -18.23
C GLY A 495 31.94 -28.71 -17.23
N LEU A 496 32.54 -27.80 -16.44
CA LEU A 496 31.78 -26.84 -15.61
C LEU A 496 31.01 -25.86 -16.50
N ALA A 497 29.77 -25.57 -16.15
CA ALA A 497 28.89 -24.71 -16.98
C ALA A 497 29.41 -23.27 -17.08
N ASN A 498 30.05 -22.74 -16.04
CA ASN A 498 30.68 -21.42 -16.01
C ASN A 498 31.75 -21.36 -14.89
N ASN A 499 32.82 -20.61 -15.14
CA ASN A 499 33.91 -20.47 -14.16
C ASN A 499 33.57 -19.55 -12.96
N THR A 500 32.45 -18.87 -12.95
CA THR A 500 31.96 -18.14 -11.76
C THR A 500 30.99 -19.04 -10.99
N VAL A 501 31.47 -19.54 -9.84
CA VAL A 501 30.74 -20.45 -8.95
C VAL A 501 30.24 -19.68 -7.75
N ILE A 502 28.91 -19.63 -7.55
CA ILE A 502 28.24 -18.78 -6.56
C ILE A 502 27.56 -19.55 -5.40
N GLY A 503 27.37 -20.85 -5.57
CA GLY A 503 26.77 -21.68 -4.52
C GLY A 503 27.11 -23.15 -4.67
N LEU A 504 27.24 -23.84 -3.56
CA LEU A 504 27.66 -25.23 -3.47
C LEU A 504 26.81 -25.98 -2.43
N LEU A 505 26.42 -27.19 -2.77
CA LEU A 505 25.78 -28.12 -1.82
C LEU A 505 26.16 -29.55 -2.22
N GLU A 506 26.62 -30.34 -1.27
CA GLU A 506 26.66 -31.79 -1.45
C GLU A 506 25.33 -32.38 -0.95
N ASP A 507 24.68 -33.19 -1.78
CA ASP A 507 23.46 -33.90 -1.40
C ASP A 507 23.76 -35.23 -0.70
N HIS A 508 22.73 -35.84 -0.17
CA HIS A 508 22.86 -37.13 0.56
C HIS A 508 23.37 -38.29 -0.31
N GLU A 509 23.30 -38.18 -1.65
CA GLU A 509 23.87 -39.19 -2.58
C GLU A 509 25.36 -38.91 -2.86
N GLY A 510 25.91 -37.85 -2.26
CA GLY A 510 27.31 -37.44 -2.46
C GLY A 510 27.53 -36.73 -3.78
N ARG A 511 26.50 -36.20 -4.42
CA ARG A 511 26.59 -35.35 -5.61
C ARG A 511 26.82 -33.92 -5.16
N LEU A 512 27.81 -33.27 -5.72
CA LEU A 512 28.04 -31.85 -5.48
C LEU A 512 27.28 -31.01 -6.50
N TRP A 513 26.27 -30.29 -6.02
CA TRP A 513 25.52 -29.32 -6.79
C TRP A 513 26.27 -27.99 -6.80
N ILE A 514 26.44 -27.44 -7.99
CA ILE A 514 27.30 -26.28 -8.24
C ILE A 514 26.46 -25.21 -8.97
N ALA A 515 26.08 -24.16 -8.25
CA ALA A 515 25.44 -22.99 -8.85
C ALA A 515 26.51 -22.16 -9.55
N THR A 516 26.37 -21.95 -10.84
CA THR A 516 27.26 -21.08 -11.59
C THR A 516 26.47 -19.88 -12.16
N ARG A 517 27.16 -18.87 -12.63
CA ARG A 517 26.51 -17.74 -13.30
C ARG A 517 25.99 -18.19 -14.69
N GLY A 518 24.71 -18.59 -14.72
CA GLY A 518 24.00 -19.03 -15.93
C GLY A 518 23.36 -20.40 -15.80
N ARG A 519 24.10 -21.46 -15.54
CA ARG A 519 23.58 -22.83 -15.42
C ARG A 519 24.08 -23.52 -14.18
N THR A 520 23.35 -24.51 -13.70
CA THR A 520 23.79 -25.38 -12.61
C THR A 520 24.62 -26.54 -13.16
N SER A 521 25.69 -26.91 -12.48
CA SER A 521 26.45 -28.13 -12.74
C SER A 521 26.31 -29.11 -11.57
N ILE A 522 26.45 -30.39 -11.83
CA ILE A 522 26.51 -31.46 -10.82
C ILE A 522 27.82 -32.21 -11.04
N LEU A 523 28.59 -32.40 -9.98
CA LEU A 523 29.75 -33.27 -9.96
C LEU A 523 29.35 -34.57 -9.29
N GLU A 524 29.35 -35.64 -10.07
CA GLU A 524 29.00 -36.99 -9.65
C GLU A 524 30.05 -38.00 -10.13
N GLY A 525 30.60 -38.79 -9.22
CA GLY A 525 31.63 -39.78 -9.58
C GLY A 525 32.85 -39.18 -10.30
N GLY A 526 33.18 -37.92 -10.02
CA GLY A 526 34.29 -37.19 -10.67
C GLY A 526 33.98 -36.62 -12.06
N LYS A 527 32.75 -36.73 -12.56
CA LYS A 527 32.28 -36.21 -13.83
C LYS A 527 31.34 -35.02 -13.63
N LEU A 528 31.57 -33.96 -14.38
CA LEU A 528 30.69 -32.77 -14.40
C LEU A 528 29.57 -32.96 -15.44
N LYS A 529 28.33 -32.65 -15.01
CA LYS A 529 27.14 -32.62 -15.85
C LYS A 529 26.46 -31.27 -15.69
N SER A 530 26.16 -30.63 -16.81
CA SER A 530 25.40 -29.38 -16.80
C SER A 530 23.89 -29.67 -16.78
N MET A 531 23.14 -28.91 -15.98
CA MET A 531 21.69 -28.97 -15.84
C MET A 531 21.05 -27.72 -16.41
N ASP A 532 19.90 -27.87 -17.04
CA ASP A 532 19.17 -26.74 -17.64
C ASP A 532 18.32 -25.97 -16.61
N ILE A 533 18.97 -25.52 -15.55
CA ILE A 533 18.38 -24.67 -14.52
C ILE A 533 19.40 -23.63 -14.06
N ASN A 534 18.94 -22.40 -13.88
CA ASN A 534 19.77 -21.29 -13.40
C ASN A 534 19.68 -21.18 -11.86
N GLY A 535 20.25 -22.14 -11.17
CA GLY A 535 20.26 -22.20 -9.71
C GLY A 535 21.17 -21.13 -9.09
N VAL A 536 20.76 -20.57 -7.97
CA VAL A 536 21.50 -19.61 -7.15
C VAL A 536 21.85 -20.22 -5.80
N CYS A 537 20.89 -20.90 -5.19
CA CYS A 537 21.05 -21.55 -3.90
C CYS A 537 20.35 -22.90 -3.88
N PHE A 538 20.80 -23.76 -2.99
CA PHE A 538 20.29 -25.10 -2.82
C PHE A 538 19.86 -25.32 -1.36
N PHE A 539 18.81 -26.12 -1.19
CA PHE A 539 18.33 -26.56 0.10
C PHE A 539 17.81 -28.01 -0.02
N GLU A 540 18.56 -28.97 0.49
CA GLU A 540 18.07 -30.35 0.60
C GLU A 540 17.18 -30.47 1.83
N GLU A 541 15.90 -30.72 1.60
CA GLU A 541 14.89 -30.85 2.66
C GLU A 541 14.99 -32.22 3.34
N ARG A 542 15.10 -33.21 2.54
CA ARG A 542 15.23 -34.63 2.92
C ARG A 542 15.92 -35.39 1.79
N PRO A 543 16.49 -36.58 2.08
CA PRO A 543 17.11 -37.42 1.05
C PRO A 543 16.29 -37.50 -0.24
N GLY A 544 16.89 -37.08 -1.36
CA GLY A 544 16.28 -37.11 -2.70
C GLY A 544 15.30 -35.98 -3.03
N VAL A 545 15.09 -35.00 -2.15
CA VAL A 545 14.27 -33.81 -2.42
C VAL A 545 15.10 -32.55 -2.24
N LEU A 546 15.48 -31.94 -3.36
CA LEU A 546 16.29 -30.73 -3.38
C LEU A 546 15.45 -29.54 -3.86
N TRP A 547 15.45 -28.47 -3.10
CA TRP A 547 14.87 -27.20 -3.47
C TRP A 547 15.96 -26.26 -4.01
N ILE A 548 15.68 -25.57 -5.09
CA ILE A 548 16.61 -24.71 -5.81
C ILE A 548 15.98 -23.32 -5.96
N GLY A 549 16.63 -22.32 -5.40
CA GLY A 549 16.33 -20.93 -5.69
C GLY A 549 16.98 -20.54 -7.00
N THR A 550 16.26 -19.86 -7.87
CA THR A 550 16.74 -19.49 -9.23
C THR A 550 16.77 -17.98 -9.44
N TYR A 551 17.45 -17.53 -10.51
CA TYR A 551 17.44 -16.10 -10.88
C TYR A 551 16.17 -15.65 -11.59
N TRP A 552 15.43 -16.56 -12.28
CA TRP A 552 14.32 -16.13 -13.16
C TRP A 552 13.14 -17.09 -13.15
N ASN A 553 13.31 -18.30 -12.58
CA ASN A 553 12.32 -19.36 -12.63
C ASN A 553 11.70 -19.67 -11.26
N GLY A 554 11.84 -18.75 -10.30
CA GLY A 554 11.25 -18.90 -8.97
C GLY A 554 11.89 -20.04 -8.17
N LEU A 555 11.06 -20.78 -7.47
CA LEU A 555 11.42 -21.90 -6.63
C LEU A 555 11.26 -23.22 -7.41
N ALA A 556 12.36 -23.94 -7.59
CA ALA A 556 12.33 -25.25 -8.23
C ALA A 556 12.50 -26.39 -7.22
N ARG A 557 11.81 -27.47 -7.42
CA ARG A 557 11.99 -28.74 -6.69
C ARG A 557 12.54 -29.77 -7.66
N PHE A 558 13.68 -30.36 -7.28
CA PHE A 558 14.24 -31.51 -7.96
C PHE A 558 13.92 -32.76 -7.14
N GLN A 559 13.29 -33.76 -7.79
CA GLN A 559 12.95 -35.03 -7.18
C GLN A 559 12.80 -36.08 -8.28
N GLY A 560 13.45 -37.24 -8.10
CA GLY A 560 13.34 -38.35 -9.06
C GLY A 560 13.85 -38.02 -10.46
N GLY A 561 14.81 -37.08 -10.59
CA GLY A 561 15.36 -36.67 -11.89
C GLY A 561 14.56 -35.55 -12.60
N GLU A 562 13.43 -35.10 -12.04
CA GLU A 562 12.58 -34.08 -12.63
C GLU A 562 12.62 -32.74 -11.87
N PHE A 563 12.52 -31.64 -12.61
CA PHE A 563 12.32 -30.30 -12.05
C PHE A 563 10.84 -29.90 -12.15
N ARG A 564 10.31 -29.40 -11.02
CA ARG A 564 9.00 -28.74 -10.99
C ARG A 564 9.16 -27.36 -10.36
N THR A 565 8.57 -26.34 -10.97
CA THR A 565 8.79 -24.95 -10.58
C THR A 565 7.52 -24.29 -10.06
N CYS A 566 7.68 -23.39 -9.09
CA CYS A 566 6.68 -22.45 -8.62
C CYS A 566 7.19 -21.03 -8.89
N THR A 567 6.40 -20.22 -9.59
CA THR A 567 6.77 -18.88 -10.05
C THR A 567 5.77 -17.82 -9.60
N ARG A 568 6.05 -16.56 -9.89
CA ARG A 568 5.13 -15.44 -9.63
C ARG A 568 3.76 -15.62 -10.29
N ARG A 569 3.69 -16.29 -11.45
CA ARG A 569 2.40 -16.59 -12.11
C ARG A 569 1.51 -17.48 -11.25
N GLN A 570 2.11 -18.27 -10.38
CA GLN A 570 1.44 -19.16 -9.45
C GLN A 570 1.41 -18.61 -8.01
N GLY A 571 1.61 -17.30 -7.83
CA GLY A 571 1.47 -16.63 -6.54
C GLY A 571 2.75 -16.48 -5.71
N LEU A 572 3.91 -16.90 -6.20
CA LEU A 572 5.18 -16.62 -5.53
C LEU A 572 5.47 -15.11 -5.55
N ALA A 573 6.08 -14.59 -4.50
CA ALA A 573 6.34 -13.15 -4.39
C ALA A 573 7.38 -12.63 -5.38
N ASP A 574 8.43 -13.43 -5.67
CA ASP A 574 9.49 -13.10 -6.61
C ASP A 574 9.99 -14.36 -7.34
N ASP A 575 10.47 -14.19 -8.59
CA ASP A 575 11.11 -15.25 -9.37
C ASP A 575 12.63 -15.30 -9.15
N VAL A 576 13.20 -14.32 -8.44
CA VAL A 576 14.61 -14.28 -8.04
C VAL A 576 14.73 -14.71 -6.59
N ILE A 577 15.36 -15.85 -6.32
CA ILE A 577 15.52 -16.40 -4.98
C ILE A 577 16.99 -16.59 -4.66
N TYR A 578 17.51 -15.80 -3.74
CA TYR A 578 18.89 -15.83 -3.31
C TYR A 578 19.19 -16.85 -2.22
N ARG A 579 18.21 -17.10 -1.36
CA ARG A 579 18.34 -18.07 -0.25
C ARG A 579 16.99 -18.69 0.07
N ILE A 580 17.01 -19.98 0.44
CA ILE A 580 15.87 -20.72 1.00
C ILE A 580 16.26 -21.12 2.40
N LEU A 581 15.44 -20.72 3.38
CA LEU A 581 15.54 -21.15 4.78
C LEU A 581 14.21 -21.79 5.17
N GLN A 582 14.23 -22.72 6.12
CA GLN A 582 13.03 -23.35 6.65
C GLN A 582 12.91 -23.05 8.15
N ASP A 583 11.72 -22.59 8.57
CA ASP A 583 11.43 -22.40 9.99
C ASP A 583 10.99 -23.71 10.66
N ARG A 584 10.82 -23.69 11.98
CA ARG A 584 10.39 -24.86 12.79
C ARG A 584 8.97 -25.33 12.44
N ASN A 585 8.15 -24.49 11.82
CA ASN A 585 6.80 -24.82 11.37
C ASN A 585 6.77 -25.40 9.94
N GLY A 586 7.94 -25.53 9.32
CA GLY A 586 8.08 -26.04 7.96
C GLY A 586 7.79 -25.02 6.87
N ASN A 587 7.65 -23.73 7.16
CA ASN A 587 7.49 -22.72 6.13
C ASN A 587 8.83 -22.40 5.46
N PHE A 588 8.78 -22.10 4.17
CA PHE A 588 9.94 -21.58 3.45
C PHE A 588 10.01 -20.07 3.55
N TRP A 589 11.17 -19.59 3.95
CA TRP A 589 11.55 -18.20 4.00
C TRP A 589 12.61 -17.93 2.95
N MET A 590 12.37 -16.96 2.11
CA MET A 590 13.22 -16.70 0.95
C MET A 590 13.64 -15.24 0.90
N GLY A 591 14.94 -15.01 0.75
CA GLY A 591 15.50 -13.72 0.44
C GLY A 591 15.48 -13.50 -1.08
N SER A 592 15.02 -12.35 -1.52
CA SER A 592 14.85 -11.99 -2.93
C SER A 592 15.28 -10.56 -3.26
N SER A 593 15.21 -10.17 -4.51
CA SER A 593 15.45 -8.79 -4.94
C SER A 593 14.38 -7.80 -4.45
N ARG A 594 13.21 -8.30 -4.03
CA ARG A 594 12.06 -7.49 -3.58
C ARG A 594 11.82 -7.55 -2.08
N GLY A 595 12.67 -8.24 -1.34
CA GLY A 595 12.55 -8.41 0.09
C GLY A 595 12.60 -9.87 0.53
N ILE A 596 12.20 -10.07 1.76
CA ILE A 596 12.08 -11.38 2.36
C ILE A 596 10.61 -11.80 2.24
N PHE A 597 10.35 -13.04 1.89
CA PHE A 597 8.99 -13.56 1.87
C PHE A 597 8.92 -14.98 2.41
N CYS A 598 7.75 -15.30 2.95
CA CYS A 598 7.43 -16.60 3.52
C CYS A 598 6.27 -17.24 2.78
N VAL A 599 6.36 -18.54 2.55
CA VAL A 599 5.29 -19.36 2.00
C VAL A 599 5.21 -20.70 2.76
N ALA A 600 4.01 -21.16 3.05
CA ALA A 600 3.84 -22.48 3.62
C ALA A 600 4.28 -23.56 2.61
N LYS A 601 5.22 -24.43 3.01
CA LYS A 601 5.70 -25.52 2.15
C LYS A 601 4.55 -26.39 1.65
N SER A 602 3.56 -26.66 2.50
CA SER A 602 2.37 -27.45 2.14
C SER A 602 1.59 -26.86 0.96
N GLN A 603 1.54 -25.54 0.84
CA GLN A 603 0.92 -24.89 -0.33
C GLN A 603 1.76 -25.08 -1.60
N VAL A 604 3.10 -24.95 -1.48
CA VAL A 604 4.00 -25.19 -2.62
C VAL A 604 3.89 -26.63 -3.09
N GLU A 605 3.88 -27.60 -2.18
CA GLU A 605 3.68 -29.02 -2.51
C GLU A 605 2.31 -29.29 -3.14
N ALA A 606 1.24 -28.67 -2.62
CA ALA A 606 -0.10 -28.79 -3.19
C ALA A 606 -0.18 -28.19 -4.61
N LEU A 607 0.49 -27.06 -4.85
CA LEU A 607 0.60 -26.44 -6.17
C LEU A 607 1.33 -27.39 -7.15
N LEU A 608 2.52 -27.87 -6.76
CA LEU A 608 3.32 -28.78 -7.59
C LEU A 608 2.63 -30.14 -7.86
N ALA A 609 1.69 -30.51 -6.99
CA ALA A 609 0.82 -31.67 -7.17
C ALA A 609 -0.46 -31.36 -7.98
N GLY A 610 -0.67 -30.10 -8.43
CA GLY A 610 -1.85 -29.68 -9.18
C GLY A 610 -3.14 -29.58 -8.36
N LYS A 611 -3.05 -29.58 -7.01
CA LYS A 611 -4.22 -29.52 -6.11
C LYS A 611 -4.76 -28.10 -5.90
N ILE A 612 -3.92 -27.09 -6.07
CA ILE A 612 -4.29 -25.67 -5.97
C ILE A 612 -3.70 -24.90 -7.16
N PRO A 613 -4.35 -23.84 -7.63
CA PRO A 613 -3.86 -23.06 -8.77
C PRO A 613 -2.74 -22.07 -8.41
N ALA A 614 -2.66 -21.62 -7.17
CA ALA A 614 -1.69 -20.63 -6.74
C ALA A 614 -1.38 -20.75 -5.24
N VAL A 615 -0.19 -20.28 -4.84
CA VAL A 615 0.24 -20.14 -3.44
C VAL A 615 0.00 -18.71 -2.94
N SER A 616 -0.05 -18.54 -1.62
CA SER A 616 -0.11 -17.25 -0.96
C SER A 616 1.16 -17.00 -0.17
N CYS A 617 1.88 -15.91 -0.49
CA CYS A 617 3.10 -15.51 0.19
C CYS A 617 2.85 -14.35 1.15
N THR A 618 3.51 -14.37 2.30
CA THR A 618 3.65 -13.20 3.18
C THR A 618 4.97 -12.52 2.87
N THR A 619 4.94 -11.25 2.47
CA THR A 619 6.13 -10.48 2.12
C THR A 619 6.53 -9.55 3.26
N TYR A 620 7.83 -9.38 3.46
CA TYR A 620 8.43 -8.49 4.44
C TYR A 620 9.26 -7.45 3.70
N GLY A 621 8.89 -6.19 3.84
CA GLY A 621 9.50 -5.06 3.17
C GLY A 621 9.87 -3.92 4.14
N ARG A 622 10.02 -2.72 3.63
CA ARG A 622 10.29 -1.52 4.46
C ARG A 622 9.21 -1.28 5.53
N GLU A 623 7.98 -1.63 5.21
CA GLU A 623 6.85 -1.50 6.13
C GLU A 623 6.93 -2.45 7.32
N ASP A 624 7.71 -3.52 7.22
CA ASP A 624 7.95 -4.48 8.28
C ASP A 624 9.23 -4.22 9.06
N GLY A 625 9.90 -3.13 8.72
CA GLY A 625 11.12 -2.67 9.34
C GLY A 625 12.39 -2.94 8.54
N LEU A 626 12.36 -3.50 7.33
CA LEU A 626 13.57 -3.59 6.51
C LEU A 626 14.07 -2.20 6.11
N ARG A 627 15.31 -1.86 6.44
CA ARG A 627 15.96 -0.62 5.98
C ARG A 627 16.09 -0.58 4.46
N ASN A 628 16.48 -1.71 3.89
CA ASN A 628 16.50 -1.93 2.46
C ASN A 628 15.82 -3.28 2.17
N ALA A 629 14.86 -3.27 1.26
CA ALA A 629 14.13 -4.49 0.92
C ALA A 629 14.96 -5.48 0.09
N GLU A 630 16.00 -5.02 -0.59
CA GLU A 630 16.83 -5.87 -1.44
C GLU A 630 17.76 -6.76 -0.62
N CYS A 631 17.53 -8.08 -0.66
CA CYS A 631 18.45 -9.06 -0.13
C CYS A 631 19.65 -9.25 -1.07
N VAL A 632 20.77 -9.69 -0.50
CA VAL A 632 21.96 -9.93 -1.27
C VAL A 632 22.08 -11.40 -1.66
N GLY A 633 22.47 -11.67 -2.91
CA GLY A 633 22.66 -13.01 -3.46
C GLY A 633 23.97 -13.19 -4.21
N GLY A 634 24.21 -14.41 -4.73
CA GLY A 634 25.44 -14.75 -5.44
C GLY A 634 26.67 -14.97 -4.54
N CYS A 635 26.44 -15.17 -3.26
CA CYS A 635 27.41 -15.49 -2.21
C CYS A 635 26.83 -16.54 -1.27
N GLN A 636 27.66 -17.27 -0.53
CA GLN A 636 27.22 -18.38 0.32
C GLN A 636 27.78 -18.28 1.74
N PRO A 637 26.89 -18.42 2.77
CA PRO A 637 25.44 -18.51 2.72
C PRO A 637 24.78 -17.13 2.74
N ALA A 638 23.86 -16.87 1.81
CA ALA A 638 23.07 -15.63 1.75
C ALA A 638 21.91 -15.63 2.77
N GLY A 639 22.15 -16.11 3.97
CA GLY A 639 21.19 -16.20 5.08
C GLY A 639 21.39 -17.48 5.90
N THR A 640 21.04 -17.40 7.19
CA THR A 640 21.11 -18.53 8.14
C THR A 640 19.90 -18.58 9.05
N VAL A 641 19.60 -19.79 9.57
CA VAL A 641 18.66 -20.02 10.67
C VAL A 641 19.48 -20.35 11.89
N THR A 642 19.28 -19.62 12.97
CA THR A 642 19.94 -19.91 14.25
C THR A 642 19.26 -21.07 14.98
N ARG A 643 19.95 -21.68 15.94
CA ARG A 643 19.37 -22.73 16.81
C ARG A 643 18.19 -22.23 17.62
N SER A 644 18.13 -20.94 17.93
CA SER A 644 16.96 -20.30 18.53
C SER A 644 15.75 -20.29 17.60
N GLY A 645 15.97 -20.41 16.29
CA GLY A 645 14.96 -20.32 15.25
C GLY A 645 14.89 -18.95 14.58
N THR A 646 15.74 -17.99 14.97
CA THR A 646 15.82 -16.68 14.35
C THR A 646 16.45 -16.77 12.96
N LEU A 647 15.83 -16.15 11.99
CA LEU A 647 16.28 -16.07 10.61
C LEU A 647 17.14 -14.81 10.40
N TRP A 648 18.26 -14.95 9.72
CA TRP A 648 19.17 -13.85 9.41
C TRP A 648 19.37 -13.76 7.90
N PHE A 649 19.10 -12.60 7.33
CA PHE A 649 19.26 -12.34 5.90
C PHE A 649 20.18 -11.13 5.66
N PRO A 650 21.24 -11.27 4.87
CA PRO A 650 22.05 -10.14 4.44
C PRO A 650 21.27 -9.29 3.43
N THR A 651 21.31 -7.99 3.59
CA THR A 651 20.65 -7.00 2.74
C THR A 651 21.61 -5.89 2.31
N MET A 652 21.17 -5.06 1.37
CA MET A 652 21.89 -3.86 0.96
C MET A 652 21.95 -2.78 2.06
N GLY A 653 21.16 -2.93 3.12
CA GLY A 653 21.09 -2.01 4.27
C GLY A 653 21.53 -2.64 5.60
N GLY A 654 22.42 -3.63 5.58
CA GLY A 654 22.88 -4.39 6.74
C GLY A 654 22.36 -5.81 6.77
N VAL A 655 22.08 -6.33 7.96
CA VAL A 655 21.53 -7.66 8.17
C VAL A 655 20.14 -7.52 8.81
N ALA A 656 19.19 -8.20 8.25
CA ALA A 656 17.84 -8.32 8.80
C ALA A 656 17.72 -9.63 9.61
N SER A 657 17.23 -9.53 10.83
CA SER A 657 16.90 -10.67 11.67
C SER A 657 15.39 -10.73 11.89
N ILE A 658 14.82 -11.94 11.78
CA ILE A 658 13.38 -12.18 11.90
C ILE A 658 13.16 -13.37 12.83
N GLU A 659 12.28 -13.21 13.80
CA GLU A 659 11.78 -14.32 14.61
C GLU A 659 10.46 -14.82 14.00
N PRO A 660 10.42 -16.04 13.44
CA PRO A 660 9.18 -16.63 12.94
C PRO A 660 8.13 -16.72 14.04
N GLY A 661 6.95 -16.15 13.80
CA GLY A 661 5.87 -16.13 14.78
C GLY A 661 5.87 -14.93 15.73
N ALA A 662 6.92 -14.11 15.78
CA ALA A 662 6.85 -12.77 16.35
C ALA A 662 6.06 -11.88 15.36
N GLN A 663 4.76 -11.79 15.57
CA GLN A 663 3.95 -10.85 14.79
C GLN A 663 4.19 -9.45 15.35
N ALA A 664 4.66 -8.53 14.51
CA ALA A 664 4.52 -7.12 14.75
C ALA A 664 3.02 -6.77 14.62
N GLY A 665 2.31 -6.84 15.73
CA GLY A 665 0.88 -6.56 15.74
C GLY A 665 0.22 -7.18 16.96
N SER A 666 -0.84 -6.56 17.43
CA SER A 666 -1.58 -6.97 18.63
C SER A 666 -2.28 -8.34 18.52
N GLY A 667 -2.14 -9.05 17.41
CA GLY A 667 -2.93 -10.26 17.11
C GLY A 667 -4.45 -9.98 17.03
N LYS A 668 -4.85 -8.71 17.18
CA LYS A 668 -6.23 -8.28 17.06
C LYS A 668 -6.48 -7.74 15.66
N PRO A 669 -7.55 -8.15 15.01
CA PRO A 669 -7.92 -7.57 13.74
C PRO A 669 -8.21 -6.07 13.90
N PRO A 670 -7.91 -5.24 12.88
CA PRO A 670 -8.09 -3.80 12.96
C PRO A 670 -9.57 -3.43 13.09
N ARG A 671 -9.84 -2.34 13.80
CA ARG A 671 -11.19 -1.77 13.89
C ARG A 671 -11.61 -1.22 12.53
N VAL A 672 -12.74 -1.68 12.02
CA VAL A 672 -13.32 -1.19 10.78
C VAL A 672 -14.28 -0.06 11.09
N VAL A 673 -14.18 1.02 10.34
CA VAL A 673 -15.07 2.18 10.41
C VAL A 673 -15.67 2.41 9.03
N LEU A 674 -16.98 2.60 8.99
CA LEU A 674 -17.69 3.08 7.81
C LEU A 674 -17.69 4.61 7.89
N GLU A 675 -16.92 5.26 7.03
CA GLU A 675 -16.71 6.70 7.09
C GLU A 675 -17.87 7.50 6.53
N SER A 676 -18.45 7.05 5.42
CA SER A 676 -19.62 7.68 4.81
C SER A 676 -20.33 6.72 3.86
N VAL A 677 -21.60 6.99 3.64
CA VAL A 677 -22.38 6.44 2.53
C VAL A 677 -22.76 7.61 1.63
N ALA A 678 -22.46 7.54 0.35
CA ALA A 678 -22.82 8.60 -0.59
C ALA A 678 -23.82 8.07 -1.62
N ALA A 679 -24.92 8.79 -1.81
CA ALA A 679 -25.91 8.53 -2.84
C ALA A 679 -25.82 9.62 -3.92
N ASP A 680 -25.50 9.22 -5.16
CA ASP A 680 -25.25 10.14 -6.28
C ASP A 680 -24.28 11.30 -5.92
N GLY A 681 -23.21 10.94 -5.18
CA GLY A 681 -22.18 11.86 -4.73
C GLY A 681 -22.54 12.71 -3.50
N ARG A 682 -23.74 12.57 -2.94
CA ARG A 682 -24.15 13.29 -1.72
C ARG A 682 -23.87 12.41 -0.49
N PRO A 683 -23.04 12.87 0.46
CA PRO A 683 -22.75 12.11 1.67
C PRO A 683 -23.98 12.02 2.56
N MET A 684 -24.15 10.87 3.20
CA MET A 684 -25.21 10.55 4.15
C MET A 684 -24.60 9.90 5.40
N ASP A 685 -25.23 10.10 6.52
CA ASP A 685 -24.79 9.53 7.80
C ASP A 685 -25.00 8.00 7.83
N PRO A 686 -23.96 7.19 8.00
CA PRO A 686 -24.09 5.74 8.07
C PRO A 686 -24.61 5.21 9.41
N GLU A 687 -24.69 6.03 10.47
CA GLU A 687 -25.18 5.61 11.79
C GLU A 687 -26.70 5.43 11.82
N HIS A 688 -27.42 6.05 10.88
CA HIS A 688 -28.86 5.94 10.74
C HIS A 688 -29.20 5.16 9.46
N PRO A 689 -30.37 4.49 9.40
CA PRO A 689 -30.81 3.82 8.18
C PRO A 689 -30.86 4.79 6.99
N VAL A 690 -29.97 4.60 6.02
CA VAL A 690 -29.85 5.45 4.84
C VAL A 690 -31.01 5.19 3.90
N ARG A 691 -31.89 6.18 3.73
CA ARG A 691 -33.03 6.11 2.80
C ARG A 691 -32.64 6.71 1.47
N LEU A 692 -32.65 5.88 0.43
CA LEU A 692 -32.34 6.26 -0.94
C LEU A 692 -33.61 6.57 -1.70
N ALA A 693 -33.63 7.72 -2.35
CA ALA A 693 -34.75 8.12 -3.18
C ALA A 693 -34.91 7.16 -4.39
N PRO A 694 -36.12 6.95 -4.88
CA PRO A 694 -36.34 6.18 -6.09
C PRO A 694 -35.54 6.73 -7.25
N GLY A 695 -34.75 5.88 -7.94
CA GLY A 695 -33.92 6.29 -9.08
C GLY A 695 -32.50 6.70 -8.74
N THR A 696 -32.05 6.57 -7.51
CA THR A 696 -30.63 6.72 -7.17
C THR A 696 -29.79 5.81 -8.06
N GLU A 697 -28.85 6.40 -8.81
CA GLU A 697 -28.04 5.66 -9.78
C GLU A 697 -26.81 5.00 -9.15
N SER A 698 -26.21 5.65 -8.15
CA SER A 698 -24.99 5.15 -7.51
C SER A 698 -25.04 5.28 -6.00
N VAL A 699 -24.52 4.25 -5.32
CA VAL A 699 -24.30 4.26 -3.87
C VAL A 699 -22.85 3.86 -3.61
N GLU A 700 -22.09 4.76 -3.03
CA GLU A 700 -20.69 4.55 -2.64
C GLU A 700 -20.62 4.38 -1.12
N PHE A 701 -20.03 3.29 -0.65
CA PHE A 701 -19.70 3.07 0.75
C PHE A 701 -18.21 3.31 0.93
N ARG A 702 -17.81 4.28 1.74
CA ARG A 702 -16.42 4.55 2.11
C ARG A 702 -16.13 3.98 3.48
N PHE A 703 -15.09 3.19 3.57
CA PHE A 703 -14.70 2.52 4.81
C PHE A 703 -13.20 2.56 4.99
N THR A 704 -12.77 2.52 6.23
CA THR A 704 -11.36 2.42 6.60
C THR A 704 -11.16 1.39 7.71
N ALA A 705 -9.92 1.00 7.93
CA ALA A 705 -9.53 0.19 9.07
C ALA A 705 -8.41 0.92 9.81
N LEU A 706 -8.66 1.20 11.09
CA LEU A 706 -7.77 1.97 11.92
C LEU A 706 -6.71 1.06 12.51
N THR A 707 -5.55 1.07 11.88
CA THR A 707 -4.31 0.46 12.35
C THR A 707 -3.14 1.26 11.81
N PHE A 708 -2.16 1.51 12.67
CA PHE A 708 -0.95 2.26 12.34
C PHE A 708 0.27 1.34 12.22
N LEU A 709 0.16 0.08 12.63
CA LEU A 709 1.25 -0.90 12.52
C LEU A 709 1.43 -1.41 11.09
N SER A 710 0.35 -1.69 10.38
CA SER A 710 0.44 -2.24 9.02
C SER A 710 -0.71 -1.77 8.12
N PRO A 711 -0.92 -0.45 7.93
CA PRO A 711 -2.11 0.09 7.26
C PRO A 711 -2.23 -0.32 5.79
N LYS A 712 -1.11 -0.60 5.11
CA LYS A 712 -1.08 -1.01 3.70
C LYS A 712 -1.28 -2.52 3.49
N ARG A 713 -1.17 -3.33 4.53
CA ARG A 713 -1.45 -4.78 4.50
C ARG A 713 -2.90 -5.12 4.74
N VAL A 714 -3.70 -4.14 5.14
CA VAL A 714 -5.12 -4.36 5.45
C VAL A 714 -5.84 -4.87 4.20
N ARG A 715 -6.56 -5.97 4.39
CA ARG A 715 -7.49 -6.52 3.40
C ARG A 715 -8.90 -6.31 3.91
N PHE A 716 -9.80 -5.99 3.00
CA PHE A 716 -11.22 -5.84 3.31
C PHE A 716 -12.03 -6.92 2.61
N ARG A 717 -13.08 -7.37 3.28
CA ARG A 717 -14.16 -8.11 2.67
C ARG A 717 -15.45 -7.35 2.92
N TYR A 718 -16.19 -7.11 1.86
CA TYR A 718 -17.49 -6.45 1.97
C TYR A 718 -18.57 -7.26 1.23
N ARG A 719 -19.79 -7.05 1.65
CA ARG A 719 -20.99 -7.66 1.06
C ARG A 719 -22.18 -6.77 1.33
N LEU A 720 -23.04 -6.61 0.32
CA LEU A 720 -24.36 -6.01 0.46
C LEU A 720 -25.40 -7.13 0.60
N ASP A 721 -25.82 -7.41 1.85
CA ASP A 721 -26.84 -8.41 2.13
C ASP A 721 -28.15 -8.01 1.44
N GLY A 722 -28.76 -8.95 0.74
CA GLY A 722 -29.91 -8.70 -0.13
C GLY A 722 -29.55 -8.62 -1.62
N LEU A 723 -28.27 -8.39 -1.97
CA LEU A 723 -27.81 -8.34 -3.35
C LEU A 723 -26.66 -9.32 -3.64
N ASP A 724 -25.58 -9.27 -2.82
CA ASP A 724 -24.39 -10.10 -3.04
C ASP A 724 -24.58 -11.50 -2.43
N LYS A 725 -24.22 -12.54 -3.19
CA LYS A 725 -24.22 -13.92 -2.71
C LYS A 725 -22.99 -14.26 -1.88
N GLU A 726 -21.85 -13.68 -2.23
CA GLU A 726 -20.55 -13.97 -1.63
C GLU A 726 -19.86 -12.70 -1.16
N TRP A 727 -18.85 -12.86 -0.27
CA TRP A 727 -18.00 -11.77 0.15
C TRP A 727 -17.04 -11.37 -0.96
N ARG A 728 -16.93 -10.07 -1.26
CA ARG A 728 -15.95 -9.51 -2.19
C ARG A 728 -14.72 -9.08 -1.42
N GLU A 729 -13.55 -9.59 -1.79
CA GLU A 729 -12.28 -9.23 -1.16
C GLU A 729 -11.55 -8.16 -1.96
N VAL A 730 -11.03 -7.14 -1.27
CA VAL A 730 -10.25 -6.05 -1.86
C VAL A 730 -9.06 -5.71 -0.96
N THR A 731 -7.93 -5.33 -1.58
CA THR A 731 -6.67 -5.12 -0.86
C THR A 731 -6.30 -3.64 -0.72
N ARG A 732 -6.61 -2.81 -1.70
CA ARG A 732 -6.21 -1.38 -1.70
C ARG A 732 -7.39 -0.43 -1.73
N ARG A 733 -8.52 -0.90 -2.18
CA ARG A 733 -9.72 -0.08 -2.33
C ARG A 733 -10.42 0.05 -0.99
N ARG A 734 -10.74 1.27 -0.59
CA ARG A 734 -11.45 1.61 0.64
C ARG A 734 -12.86 2.14 0.35
N SER A 735 -13.38 1.82 -0.83
CA SER A 735 -14.76 2.08 -1.19
C SER A 735 -15.38 0.88 -1.90
N ALA A 736 -16.69 0.78 -1.81
CA ALA A 736 -17.53 -0.17 -2.54
C ALA A 736 -18.62 0.60 -3.25
N ASP A 737 -18.72 0.40 -4.57
CA ASP A 737 -19.70 1.09 -5.39
C ASP A 737 -20.75 0.09 -5.88
N TYR A 738 -22.00 0.48 -5.75
CA TYR A 738 -23.14 -0.22 -6.26
C TYR A 738 -23.96 0.70 -7.14
N SER A 739 -24.29 0.24 -8.34
CA SER A 739 -25.11 1.00 -9.28
C SER A 739 -26.49 0.42 -9.37
N ARG A 740 -27.52 1.28 -9.40
CA ARG A 740 -28.92 0.94 -9.66
C ARG A 740 -29.45 -0.18 -8.76
N LEU A 741 -29.42 0.05 -7.46
CA LEU A 741 -29.97 -0.89 -6.50
C LEU A 741 -31.48 -1.07 -6.74
N PRO A 742 -32.03 -2.31 -6.83
CA PRO A 742 -33.45 -2.55 -6.83
C PRO A 742 -34.11 -2.00 -5.56
N PRO A 743 -35.41 -1.66 -5.59
CA PRO A 743 -36.14 -1.31 -4.38
C PRO A 743 -36.09 -2.45 -3.36
N GLY A 744 -35.75 -2.11 -2.10
CA GLY A 744 -35.58 -3.10 -1.04
C GLY A 744 -34.76 -2.60 0.13
N ALA A 745 -34.66 -3.41 1.16
CA ALA A 745 -33.79 -3.17 2.31
C ALA A 745 -32.50 -4.00 2.18
N TYR A 746 -31.39 -3.35 2.41
CA TYR A 746 -30.05 -3.92 2.29
C TYR A 746 -29.25 -3.64 3.55
N ILE A 747 -28.30 -4.51 3.86
CA ILE A 747 -27.32 -4.28 4.92
C ILE A 747 -25.93 -4.39 4.30
N PHE A 748 -25.25 -3.26 4.20
CA PHE A 748 -23.84 -3.27 3.83
C PHE A 748 -23.00 -3.73 5.01
N ARG A 749 -22.13 -4.71 4.80
CA ARG A 749 -21.20 -5.21 5.82
C ARG A 749 -19.80 -5.20 5.29
N VAL A 750 -18.87 -4.74 6.11
CA VAL A 750 -17.44 -4.74 5.79
C VAL A 750 -16.63 -5.25 6.97
N LYS A 751 -15.64 -6.09 6.68
CA LYS A 751 -14.69 -6.67 7.64
C LYS A 751 -13.29 -6.41 7.16
N ALA A 752 -12.33 -6.33 8.10
CA ALA A 752 -10.92 -6.16 7.77
C ALA A 752 -10.05 -7.21 8.44
N SER A 753 -8.89 -7.49 7.82
CA SER A 753 -7.81 -8.29 8.35
C SER A 753 -6.51 -7.51 8.18
N ALA A 754 -5.58 -7.63 9.12
CA ALA A 754 -4.23 -7.04 9.04
C ALA A 754 -3.30 -7.75 8.04
N GLY A 755 -3.83 -8.68 7.23
CA GLY A 755 -3.05 -9.47 6.28
C GLY A 755 -2.55 -10.81 6.83
N ASP A 756 -2.87 -11.11 8.06
CA ASP A 756 -2.56 -12.36 8.77
C ASP A 756 -3.61 -13.47 8.59
N GLY A 757 -4.69 -13.16 7.85
CA GLY A 757 -5.82 -14.08 7.65
C GLY A 757 -6.86 -14.07 8.77
N VAL A 758 -6.62 -13.33 9.87
CA VAL A 758 -7.58 -13.14 10.95
C VAL A 758 -8.50 -11.99 10.60
N TRP A 759 -9.79 -12.25 10.49
CA TRP A 759 -10.82 -11.26 10.14
C TRP A 759 -11.52 -10.70 11.36
N SER A 760 -11.85 -9.41 11.33
CA SER A 760 -12.63 -8.78 12.39
C SER A 760 -13.98 -9.50 12.57
N GLN A 761 -14.30 -9.89 13.82
CA GLN A 761 -15.57 -10.56 14.13
C GLN A 761 -16.75 -9.58 13.99
N GLN A 762 -16.62 -8.40 14.57
CA GLN A 762 -17.53 -7.28 14.42
C GLN A 762 -17.00 -6.37 13.32
N GLY A 763 -17.57 -6.43 12.13
CA GLY A 763 -17.28 -5.47 11.06
C GLY A 763 -18.05 -4.17 11.29
N ALA A 764 -17.93 -3.22 10.36
CA ALA A 764 -18.85 -2.10 10.25
C ALA A 764 -20.01 -2.48 9.36
N GLN A 765 -21.19 -1.91 9.65
CA GLN A 765 -22.40 -2.14 8.86
C GLN A 765 -23.23 -0.86 8.73
N ALA A 766 -23.97 -0.73 7.64
CA ALA A 766 -24.98 0.29 7.45
C ALA A 766 -26.23 -0.33 6.83
N GLU A 767 -27.37 0.13 7.30
CA GLU A 767 -28.68 -0.22 6.75
C GLU A 767 -29.03 0.77 5.64
N VAL A 768 -29.40 0.24 4.48
CA VAL A 768 -29.74 1.04 3.30
C VAL A 768 -31.08 0.57 2.79
N VAL A 769 -32.01 1.50 2.62
CA VAL A 769 -33.33 1.23 2.10
C VAL A 769 -33.53 2.01 0.80
N MET A 770 -33.60 1.29 -0.32
CA MET A 770 -33.99 1.86 -1.60
C MET A 770 -35.51 1.94 -1.68
N GLU A 771 -36.00 3.15 -1.72
CA GLU A 771 -37.46 3.36 -1.81
C GLU A 771 -37.99 3.01 -3.22
N PRO A 772 -39.11 2.34 -3.32
CA PRO A 772 -39.71 2.05 -4.62
C PRO A 772 -40.32 3.31 -5.23
N TYR A 773 -40.33 3.40 -6.56
CA TYR A 773 -41.17 4.40 -7.23
C TYR A 773 -42.62 4.25 -6.84
N PHE A 774 -43.36 5.34 -6.81
CA PHE A 774 -44.76 5.34 -6.43
C PHE A 774 -45.60 4.29 -7.21
N TYR A 775 -45.26 4.08 -8.50
CA TYR A 775 -45.93 3.10 -9.35
C TYR A 775 -45.51 1.64 -9.08
N GLN A 776 -44.47 1.39 -8.25
CA GLN A 776 -44.04 0.07 -7.81
C GLN A 776 -44.63 -0.32 -6.44
N THR A 777 -45.37 0.56 -5.81
CA THR A 777 -45.94 0.34 -4.48
C THR A 777 -47.26 -0.44 -4.59
N GLY A 778 -47.55 -1.28 -3.59
CA GLY A 778 -48.77 -2.09 -3.56
C GLY A 778 -50.06 -1.26 -3.62
N TRP A 779 -50.06 -0.05 -3.01
CA TRP A 779 -51.20 0.84 -3.07
C TRP A 779 -51.47 1.37 -4.48
N PHE A 780 -50.40 1.63 -5.27
CA PHE A 780 -50.55 2.05 -6.67
C PHE A 780 -51.18 0.94 -7.52
N TYR A 781 -50.71 -0.31 -7.38
CA TYR A 781 -51.35 -1.45 -8.05
C TYR A 781 -52.79 -1.67 -7.60
N ALA A 782 -53.07 -1.47 -6.31
CA ALA A 782 -54.46 -1.54 -5.80
C ALA A 782 -55.32 -0.46 -6.43
N ILE A 783 -54.83 0.81 -6.50
CA ILE A 783 -55.59 1.90 -7.15
C ILE A 783 -55.68 1.67 -8.65
N ALA A 784 -54.59 1.25 -9.32
CA ALA A 784 -54.64 0.95 -10.75
C ALA A 784 -55.58 -0.20 -11.07
N SER A 785 -55.57 -1.26 -10.24
CA SER A 785 -56.50 -2.37 -10.38
C SER A 785 -57.96 -1.95 -10.13
N LEU A 786 -58.17 -1.12 -9.08
CA LEU A 786 -59.50 -0.55 -8.82
C LEU A 786 -59.96 0.35 -9.99
N GLY A 787 -59.03 1.17 -10.52
CA GLY A 787 -59.28 1.99 -11.72
C GLY A 787 -59.70 1.13 -12.93
N LEU A 788 -58.95 0.03 -13.18
CA LEU A 788 -59.29 -0.90 -14.24
C LEU A 788 -60.67 -1.55 -14.01
N VAL A 789 -60.96 -1.94 -12.76
CA VAL A 789 -62.30 -2.49 -12.41
C VAL A 789 -63.40 -1.46 -12.61
N LEU A 790 -63.15 -0.19 -12.20
CA LEU A 790 -64.10 0.90 -12.40
C LEU A 790 -64.29 1.22 -13.88
N VAL A 791 -63.19 1.24 -14.68
CA VAL A 791 -63.30 1.38 -16.14
C VAL A 791 -64.07 0.20 -16.77
N GLY A 792 -63.74 -1.03 -16.33
CA GLY A 792 -64.47 -2.23 -16.76
C GLY A 792 -65.93 -2.17 -16.37
N TYR A 793 -66.28 -1.75 -15.15
CA TYR A 793 -67.63 -1.54 -14.68
C TYR A 793 -68.30 -0.38 -15.42
N GLY A 794 -67.65 0.72 -15.65
CA GLY A 794 -68.12 1.84 -16.44
C GLY A 794 -68.40 1.45 -17.89
N THR A 795 -67.49 0.69 -18.53
CA THR A 795 -67.68 0.16 -19.89
C THR A 795 -68.86 -0.87 -19.90
N TYR A 796 -68.98 -1.69 -18.85
CA TYR A 796 -70.07 -2.59 -18.69
C TYR A 796 -71.41 -1.80 -18.58
N LEU A 797 -71.50 -0.79 -17.71
CA LEU A 797 -72.72 0.04 -17.59
C LEU A 797 -73.00 0.78 -18.91
N TRP A 798 -72.00 1.31 -19.56
CA TRP A 798 -72.14 1.96 -20.86
C TRP A 798 -72.64 1.00 -21.91
N ARG A 799 -72.10 -0.25 -21.93
CA ARG A 799 -72.52 -1.31 -22.84
C ARG A 799 -73.97 -1.74 -22.56
N VAL A 800 -74.33 -1.85 -21.29
CA VAL A 800 -75.70 -2.15 -20.86
C VAL A 800 -76.64 -1.02 -21.30
N ASP A 801 -76.24 0.25 -21.13
CA ASP A 801 -77.05 1.39 -21.56
C ASP A 801 -77.11 1.47 -23.08
N GLU A 802 -75.98 1.18 -23.78
CA GLU A 802 -75.95 1.09 -25.26
C GLU A 802 -76.89 -0.06 -25.76
N LEU A 803 -76.84 -1.23 -25.10
CA LEU A 803 -77.79 -2.35 -25.44
C LEU A 803 -79.24 -1.96 -25.20
N LYS A 804 -79.45 -1.27 -24.09
CA LYS A 804 -80.86 -0.77 -23.83
C LYS A 804 -81.25 0.31 -24.84
N ARG A 805 -80.33 1.14 -25.29
CA ARG A 805 -80.56 2.13 -26.38
C ARG A 805 -80.72 1.44 -27.72
N ARG A 806 -79.94 0.34 -28.00
CA ARG A 806 -80.08 -0.45 -29.23
C ARG A 806 -81.45 -1.19 -29.24
N GLU A 807 -81.83 -1.74 -28.09
CA GLU A 807 -83.16 -2.42 -27.96
C GLU A 807 -84.27 -1.43 -28.25
N ARG A 808 -84.19 -0.20 -27.68
CA ARG A 808 -85.19 0.86 -28.00
C ARG A 808 -85.09 1.33 -29.45
N ARG A 809 -83.90 1.33 -30.07
CA ARG A 809 -83.66 1.68 -31.50
C ARG A 809 -84.11 0.54 -32.40
N LEU A 810 -83.92 -0.71 -32.01
CA LEU A 810 -84.39 -1.84 -32.77
C LEU A 810 -85.85 -1.91 -32.82
N VAL A 811 -86.56 -1.56 -31.74
CA VAL A 811 -88.07 -1.44 -31.72
C VAL A 811 -88.48 -0.25 -32.59
N ALA A 812 -87.76 0.84 -32.64
CA ALA A 812 -87.97 1.96 -33.56
C ALA A 812 -87.63 1.64 -35.01
N LEU A 813 -86.53 0.83 -35.25
CA LEU A 813 -86.02 0.56 -36.59
C LEU A 813 -86.76 -0.52 -37.35
N VAL A 814 -87.49 -1.42 -36.63
CA VAL A 814 -88.40 -2.38 -37.27
C VAL A 814 -89.56 -1.64 -37.89
N ALA A 815 -89.91 -0.46 -37.39
CA ALA A 815 -90.96 0.36 -38.01
C ALA A 815 -90.50 1.16 -39.26
N ASP A 816 -89.22 1.46 -39.31
CA ASP A 816 -88.65 2.32 -40.39
C ASP A 816 -87.96 1.53 -41.58
N ARG A 817 -87.63 0.30 -41.35
CA ARG A 817 -86.83 -0.45 -42.36
C ARG A 817 -87.71 -1.10 -43.46
N THR A 818 -88.92 -0.92 -43.40
CA THR A 818 -89.73 -1.27 -44.52
C THR A 818 -89.78 -0.25 -45.65
N ARG A 819 -89.10 0.95 -45.37
CA ARG A 819 -89.17 2.00 -46.43
C ARG A 819 -87.73 2.32 -47.03
N GLN A 820 -86.71 1.72 -46.58
CA GLN A 820 -85.36 2.09 -47.04
C GLN A 820 -84.56 1.00 -47.81
N LEU A 821 -85.14 -0.05 -48.20
CA LEU A 821 -84.52 -1.18 -48.97
C LEU A 821 -84.37 -0.92 -50.45
N GLU A 822 -84.61 0.28 -50.94
CA GLU A 822 -84.50 0.64 -52.34
C GLU A 822 -83.36 1.62 -52.70
N GLN A 823 -82.63 2.15 -51.69
CA GLN A 823 -81.63 3.21 -51.98
C GLN A 823 -80.16 2.86 -51.62
N ALA A 824 -79.85 1.65 -51.19
CA ALA A 824 -78.47 1.37 -50.68
C ALA A 824 -77.58 0.53 -51.62
N ASN A 825 -77.77 0.53 -52.90
CA ASN A 825 -76.84 -0.24 -53.78
C ASN A 825 -75.77 0.60 -54.55
N ALA A 826 -75.56 1.84 -54.11
CA ALA A 826 -74.70 2.75 -54.92
C ALA A 826 -73.38 3.26 -54.21
N GLN A 827 -73.03 2.85 -53.00
CA GLN A 827 -71.79 3.45 -52.35
C GLN A 827 -70.82 2.44 -51.71
N LEU A 828 -70.42 1.40 -52.42
CA LEU A 828 -69.34 0.48 -51.94
C LEU A 828 -68.12 0.46 -52.85
N LYS A 829 -67.60 1.57 -53.24
CA LYS A 829 -66.33 1.58 -54.05
C LYS A 829 -65.22 2.50 -53.63
N ASP A 830 -65.25 3.22 -52.51
CA ASP A 830 -64.21 4.24 -52.29
C ASP A 830 -63.43 4.20 -50.93
N GLN A 831 -63.21 3.08 -50.29
CA GLN A 831 -62.46 3.02 -49.04
C GLN A 831 -61.31 2.01 -48.99
N ALA A 832 -60.81 1.52 -50.15
CA ALA A 832 -59.65 0.62 -50.15
C ALA A 832 -58.28 1.29 -50.28
N GLY A 833 -58.19 2.61 -50.37
CA GLY A 833 -56.99 3.33 -50.75
C GLY A 833 -56.05 3.89 -49.64
N ARG A 834 -56.46 3.88 -48.39
CA ARG A 834 -55.71 4.73 -47.41
C ARG A 834 -54.93 3.97 -46.32
N LEU A 835 -54.79 2.68 -46.33
CA LEU A 835 -54.10 1.91 -45.28
C LEU A 835 -52.67 1.49 -45.64
N SER A 836 -52.15 1.77 -46.83
CA SER A 836 -50.84 1.31 -47.25
C SER A 836 -49.70 2.31 -47.01
N ALA A 837 -50.00 3.54 -46.68
CA ALA A 837 -48.96 4.60 -46.61
C ALA A 837 -48.31 4.80 -45.23
N VAL A 838 -48.84 4.21 -44.15
CA VAL A 838 -48.33 4.48 -42.79
C VAL A 838 -47.26 3.48 -42.32
N ASN A 839 -47.25 2.28 -42.91
CA ASN A 839 -46.26 1.25 -42.48
C ASN A 839 -44.86 1.43 -43.07
N ALA A 840 -44.70 2.21 -44.11
CA ALA A 840 -43.37 2.42 -44.75
C ALA A 840 -42.47 3.43 -44.01
N LEU A 841 -43.03 4.25 -43.11
CA LEU A 841 -42.28 5.31 -42.43
C LEU A 841 -41.64 4.85 -41.10
N LEU A 842 -42.06 3.74 -40.51
CA LEU A 842 -41.57 3.25 -39.22
C LEU A 842 -40.35 2.31 -39.33
N GLU A 843 -40.07 1.74 -40.48
CA GLU A 843 -38.92 0.85 -40.69
C GLU A 843 -37.60 1.61 -40.91
N GLY A 844 -37.65 2.91 -41.30
CA GLY A 844 -36.46 3.69 -41.65
C GLY A 844 -35.55 4.06 -40.47
N PHE A 845 -36.13 4.22 -39.28
CA PHE A 845 -35.38 4.74 -38.11
C PHE A 845 -34.64 3.69 -37.28
N SER A 846 -34.85 2.40 -37.52
CA SER A 846 -34.23 1.33 -36.72
C SER A 846 -32.86 0.88 -37.19
N TYR A 847 -32.38 1.32 -38.35
CA TYR A 847 -31.20 0.79 -39.02
C TYR A 847 -30.06 1.80 -39.30
N GLN A 848 -30.19 3.03 -38.84
CA GLN A 848 -29.18 4.06 -39.05
C GLN A 848 -28.45 4.40 -37.73
N ASP A 849 -27.20 4.82 -37.83
CA ASP A 849 -26.44 5.41 -36.73
C ASP A 849 -26.91 6.85 -36.48
N ALA A 850 -27.29 7.13 -35.27
CA ALA A 850 -27.94 8.40 -34.91
C ALA A 850 -27.04 9.63 -35.06
N LEU A 851 -25.72 9.45 -35.04
CA LEU A 851 -24.74 10.55 -35.15
C LEU A 851 -24.36 10.77 -36.62
N THR A 852 -23.95 9.73 -37.31
CA THR A 852 -23.32 9.83 -38.65
C THR A 852 -24.28 9.65 -39.81
N GLY A 853 -25.47 9.14 -39.54
CA GLY A 853 -26.51 8.91 -40.55
C GLY A 853 -26.27 7.73 -41.50
N VAL A 854 -25.10 7.09 -41.48
CA VAL A 854 -24.86 5.84 -42.18
C VAL A 854 -25.52 4.68 -41.45
N ALA A 855 -25.50 3.48 -42.03
CA ALA A 855 -26.08 2.33 -41.34
C ALA A 855 -25.36 2.02 -40.02
N ASN A 856 -26.11 1.51 -39.07
CA ASN A 856 -25.53 1.10 -37.77
C ASN A 856 -25.01 -0.35 -37.86
N ARG A 857 -24.30 -0.77 -36.81
CA ARG A 857 -23.72 -2.10 -36.70
C ARG A 857 -24.75 -3.23 -36.93
N ARG A 858 -25.96 -3.09 -36.41
CA ARG A 858 -27.03 -4.10 -36.60
C ARG A 858 -27.39 -4.29 -38.07
N ARG A 859 -27.47 -3.18 -38.78
CA ARG A 859 -27.73 -3.22 -40.24
C ARG A 859 -26.55 -3.79 -41.01
N LEU A 860 -25.33 -3.53 -40.59
CA LEU A 860 -24.12 -4.14 -41.17
C LEU A 860 -24.16 -5.68 -41.07
N GLU A 861 -24.44 -6.21 -39.90
CA GLU A 861 -24.49 -7.65 -39.67
C GLU A 861 -25.52 -8.32 -40.57
N GLU A 862 -26.71 -7.73 -40.74
CA GLU A 862 -27.76 -8.23 -41.61
C GLU A 862 -27.34 -8.16 -43.11
N VAL A 863 -26.73 -7.07 -43.54
CA VAL A 863 -26.28 -6.87 -44.91
C VAL A 863 -25.11 -7.81 -45.24
N LEU A 864 -24.12 -7.91 -44.35
CA LEU A 864 -22.97 -8.78 -44.53
C LEU A 864 -23.40 -10.25 -44.66
N ASP A 865 -24.30 -10.69 -43.80
CA ASP A 865 -24.90 -12.01 -43.85
C ASP A 865 -25.68 -12.28 -45.17
N SER A 866 -26.41 -11.26 -45.61
CA SER A 866 -27.16 -11.33 -46.88
C SER A 866 -26.25 -11.42 -48.08
N GLU A 867 -25.24 -10.54 -48.15
CA GLU A 867 -24.28 -10.50 -49.26
C GLU A 867 -23.34 -11.72 -49.26
N TRP A 868 -23.00 -12.26 -48.09
CA TRP A 868 -22.26 -13.52 -47.96
C TRP A 868 -23.03 -14.67 -48.60
N ARG A 869 -24.29 -14.84 -48.23
CA ARG A 869 -25.17 -15.85 -48.81
C ARG A 869 -25.39 -15.64 -50.32
N ARG A 870 -25.43 -14.40 -50.76
CA ARG A 870 -25.57 -14.04 -52.16
C ARG A 870 -24.30 -14.37 -52.95
N ALA A 871 -23.12 -13.97 -52.43
CA ALA A 871 -21.83 -14.25 -53.01
C ALA A 871 -21.53 -15.74 -53.04
N THR A 872 -21.88 -16.53 -52.02
CA THR A 872 -21.78 -17.98 -51.96
C THR A 872 -22.59 -18.65 -53.10
N ARG A 873 -23.83 -18.17 -53.34
CA ARG A 873 -24.70 -18.71 -54.37
C ARG A 873 -24.24 -18.32 -55.80
N ALA A 874 -23.67 -17.14 -55.93
CA ALA A 874 -23.24 -16.59 -57.22
C ALA A 874 -21.80 -17.01 -57.56
N GLY A 875 -21.02 -17.60 -56.66
CA GLY A 875 -19.62 -17.88 -56.87
C GLY A 875 -18.81 -16.60 -57.08
N SER A 876 -19.28 -15.46 -56.56
CA SER A 876 -18.66 -14.14 -56.76
C SER A 876 -17.84 -13.73 -55.56
N SER A 877 -16.87 -12.87 -55.73
CA SER A 877 -16.06 -12.31 -54.65
C SER A 877 -16.90 -11.39 -53.77
N LEU A 878 -16.60 -11.38 -52.48
CA LEU A 878 -17.08 -10.41 -51.54
C LEU A 878 -15.89 -9.80 -50.84
N ALA A 879 -15.78 -8.47 -50.84
CA ALA A 879 -14.70 -7.79 -50.14
C ALA A 879 -15.24 -6.95 -48.98
N LEU A 880 -14.43 -6.82 -47.97
CA LEU A 880 -14.67 -6.01 -46.79
C LEU A 880 -13.51 -5.02 -46.60
N ILE A 881 -13.86 -3.79 -46.28
CA ILE A 881 -12.92 -2.75 -45.91
C ILE A 881 -13.27 -2.34 -44.48
N VAL A 882 -12.31 -2.41 -43.58
CA VAL A 882 -12.42 -1.88 -42.25
C VAL A 882 -11.54 -0.63 -42.15
N ALA A 883 -12.11 0.49 -41.78
CA ALA A 883 -11.45 1.77 -41.73
C ALA A 883 -11.53 2.35 -40.31
N ASP A 884 -10.47 2.96 -39.87
CA ASP A 884 -10.38 3.58 -38.56
C ASP A 884 -9.66 4.93 -38.66
N ILE A 885 -10.16 5.91 -37.94
CA ILE A 885 -9.59 7.27 -37.96
C ILE A 885 -8.37 7.31 -37.07
N ASP A 886 -7.23 7.60 -37.67
CA ASP A 886 -5.94 7.63 -36.99
C ASP A 886 -5.90 8.71 -35.91
N HIS A 887 -5.47 8.30 -34.70
CA HIS A 887 -5.33 9.20 -33.54
C HIS A 887 -6.61 9.93 -33.12
N PHE A 888 -7.78 9.37 -33.40
CA PHE A 888 -9.07 10.01 -33.11
C PHE A 888 -9.29 10.26 -31.63
N LYS A 889 -8.78 9.36 -30.78
CA LYS A 889 -8.83 9.56 -29.33
C LYS A 889 -8.00 10.77 -28.93
N ASP A 890 -6.77 10.87 -29.44
CA ASP A 890 -5.88 12.00 -29.16
C ASP A 890 -6.48 13.33 -29.65
N PHE A 891 -7.21 13.24 -30.77
CA PHE A 891 -7.97 14.37 -31.31
C PHE A 891 -9.12 14.78 -30.37
N ASN A 892 -9.92 13.84 -29.89
CA ASN A 892 -11.01 14.11 -28.95
C ASN A 892 -10.52 14.67 -27.62
N ASP A 893 -9.39 14.17 -27.12
CA ASP A 893 -8.76 14.63 -25.89
C ASP A 893 -8.23 16.08 -26.05
N ALA A 894 -7.79 16.47 -27.24
CA ALA A 894 -7.26 17.79 -27.53
C ALA A 894 -8.32 18.84 -27.88
N TYR A 895 -9.34 18.44 -28.68
CA TYR A 895 -10.29 19.40 -29.27
C TYR A 895 -11.75 19.22 -28.80
N GLY A 896 -11.99 18.22 -27.95
CA GLY A 896 -13.29 17.90 -27.35
C GLY A 896 -14.19 17.04 -28.23
N HIS A 897 -15.03 16.22 -27.59
CA HIS A 897 -15.90 15.25 -28.26
C HIS A 897 -16.87 15.85 -29.28
N GLN A 898 -17.36 17.09 -29.07
CA GLN A 898 -18.28 17.72 -30.00
C GLN A 898 -17.64 17.97 -31.37
N ARG A 899 -16.37 18.35 -31.38
CA ARG A 899 -15.61 18.47 -32.61
C ARG A 899 -15.30 17.14 -33.24
N GLY A 900 -15.00 16.11 -32.42
CA GLY A 900 -14.84 14.77 -32.91
C GLY A 900 -16.11 14.20 -33.54
N ASP A 901 -17.28 14.51 -33.03
CA ASP A 901 -18.56 14.13 -33.59
C ASP A 901 -18.83 14.78 -34.97
N GLU A 902 -18.54 16.06 -35.14
CA GLU A 902 -18.61 16.76 -36.43
C GLU A 902 -17.67 16.12 -37.49
N TRP A 903 -16.51 15.70 -37.03
CA TRP A 903 -15.53 15.03 -37.87
C TRP A 903 -15.95 13.63 -38.25
N LEU A 904 -16.49 12.84 -37.30
CA LEU A 904 -17.09 11.54 -37.60
C LEU A 904 -18.17 11.63 -38.68
N CYS A 905 -19.01 12.65 -38.59
CA CYS A 905 -20.04 12.92 -39.61
C CYS A 905 -19.40 13.27 -40.98
N SER A 906 -18.34 14.05 -40.97
CA SER A 906 -17.65 14.43 -42.21
C SER A 906 -16.93 13.28 -42.87
N VAL A 907 -16.24 12.45 -42.10
CA VAL A 907 -15.61 11.21 -42.58
C VAL A 907 -16.66 10.23 -43.07
N ALA A 908 -17.72 9.97 -42.29
CA ALA A 908 -18.81 9.07 -42.70
C ALA A 908 -19.42 9.46 -44.04
N ARG A 909 -19.63 10.78 -44.25
CA ARG A 909 -20.13 11.29 -45.54
C ARG A 909 -19.18 11.04 -46.69
N VAL A 910 -17.89 11.32 -46.51
CA VAL A 910 -16.86 11.12 -47.55
C VAL A 910 -16.71 9.63 -47.86
N LEU A 911 -16.70 8.80 -46.85
CA LEU A 911 -16.65 7.33 -47.05
C LEU A 911 -17.87 6.81 -47.79
N SER A 912 -19.06 7.31 -47.45
CA SER A 912 -20.31 6.95 -48.13
C SER A 912 -20.35 7.43 -49.57
N GLU A 913 -19.90 8.63 -49.88
CA GLU A 913 -19.86 9.24 -51.22
C GLU A 913 -18.82 8.57 -52.14
N THR A 914 -17.84 7.83 -51.54
CA THR A 914 -16.82 7.10 -52.30
C THR A 914 -17.37 5.78 -52.87
N LEU A 915 -18.41 5.27 -52.24
CA LEU A 915 -19.08 4.05 -52.69
C LEU A 915 -20.09 4.37 -53.79
N SER A 916 -19.82 3.97 -55.02
CA SER A 916 -20.57 4.37 -56.22
C SER A 916 -21.45 3.27 -56.84
N ARG A 917 -21.33 2.02 -56.38
CA ARG A 917 -22.07 0.89 -56.96
C ARG A 917 -23.33 0.59 -56.16
N ALA A 918 -24.40 0.19 -56.80
CA ALA A 918 -25.69 -0.08 -56.16
C ALA A 918 -25.68 -1.24 -55.14
N GLY A 919 -24.57 -1.99 -55.03
CA GLY A 919 -24.40 -3.09 -54.10
C GLY A 919 -23.38 -2.80 -52.97
N ASP A 920 -22.70 -1.64 -52.99
CA ASP A 920 -21.75 -1.27 -51.98
C ASP A 920 -22.49 -0.68 -50.77
N PHE A 921 -22.01 -1.03 -49.61
CA PHE A 921 -22.70 -0.69 -48.37
C PHE A 921 -21.67 -0.21 -47.32
N ILE A 922 -22.00 0.81 -46.55
CA ILE A 922 -21.17 1.29 -45.42
C ILE A 922 -21.97 1.42 -44.16
N ALA A 923 -21.34 1.07 -43.07
CA ALA A 923 -21.87 1.25 -41.70
C ALA A 923 -20.79 1.76 -40.76
N ARG A 924 -21.26 2.40 -39.71
CA ARG A 924 -20.42 2.68 -38.55
C ARG A 924 -20.46 1.47 -37.63
N TYR A 925 -19.30 0.87 -37.39
CA TYR A 925 -19.18 -0.32 -36.55
C TYR A 925 -19.15 0.00 -35.06
N GLY A 926 -18.46 1.07 -34.68
CA GLY A 926 -18.39 1.59 -33.30
C GLY A 926 -17.29 2.65 -33.15
N GLY A 927 -17.49 3.60 -32.26
CA GLY A 927 -16.49 4.66 -32.03
C GLY A 927 -16.08 5.39 -33.30
N GLU A 928 -14.81 5.25 -33.72
CA GLU A 928 -14.22 5.82 -34.94
C GLU A 928 -14.10 4.84 -36.10
N GLU A 929 -14.68 3.65 -35.99
CA GLU A 929 -14.55 2.58 -36.96
C GLU A 929 -15.71 2.52 -37.94
N PHE A 930 -15.39 2.41 -39.21
CA PHE A 930 -16.34 2.22 -40.31
C PHE A 930 -16.04 0.94 -41.07
N VAL A 931 -17.10 0.31 -41.57
CA VAL A 931 -16.98 -0.93 -42.35
C VAL A 931 -17.77 -0.81 -43.63
N ALA A 932 -17.07 -1.01 -44.75
CA ALA A 932 -17.71 -1.08 -46.03
C ALA A 932 -17.71 -2.51 -46.60
N VAL A 933 -18.85 -2.92 -47.14
CA VAL A 933 -19.05 -4.22 -47.80
C VAL A 933 -19.17 -4.00 -49.30
N LEU A 934 -18.33 -4.63 -50.09
CA LEU A 934 -18.28 -4.48 -51.54
C LEU A 934 -18.65 -5.81 -52.21
N ALA A 935 -19.84 -5.86 -52.75
CA ALA A 935 -20.34 -7.05 -53.40
C ALA A 935 -19.71 -7.23 -54.79
N GLY A 936 -19.19 -8.42 -55.06
CA GLY A 936 -18.58 -8.74 -56.34
C GLY A 936 -17.22 -8.11 -56.63
N ALA A 937 -16.57 -7.55 -55.57
CA ALA A 937 -15.26 -6.92 -55.68
C ALA A 937 -14.13 -7.90 -55.37
N GLU A 938 -13.13 -7.99 -56.25
CA GLU A 938 -11.88 -8.66 -56.00
C GLU A 938 -10.97 -7.77 -55.12
N ILE A 939 -9.96 -8.37 -54.48
CA ILE A 939 -9.06 -7.66 -53.55
C ILE A 939 -8.44 -6.43 -54.18
N ALA A 940 -7.99 -6.47 -55.41
CA ALA A 940 -7.37 -5.33 -56.11
C ALA A 940 -8.35 -4.17 -56.30
N ALA A 941 -9.61 -4.46 -56.61
CA ALA A 941 -10.65 -3.45 -56.75
C ALA A 941 -11.05 -2.87 -55.38
N ALA A 942 -11.13 -3.69 -54.35
CA ALA A 942 -11.42 -3.25 -53.00
C ALA A 942 -10.29 -2.37 -52.43
N VAL A 943 -9.04 -2.70 -52.71
CA VAL A 943 -7.87 -1.87 -52.35
C VAL A 943 -7.92 -0.52 -53.07
N ALA A 944 -8.31 -0.47 -54.33
CA ALA A 944 -8.46 0.79 -55.07
C ALA A 944 -9.55 1.69 -54.44
N VAL A 945 -10.68 1.11 -54.00
CA VAL A 945 -11.76 1.84 -53.29
C VAL A 945 -11.28 2.34 -51.94
N ALA A 946 -10.57 1.49 -51.21
CA ALA A 946 -10.00 1.85 -49.91
C ALA A 946 -8.96 2.99 -50.02
N GLU A 947 -8.12 2.95 -51.04
CA GLU A 947 -7.14 4.00 -51.33
C GLU A 947 -7.79 5.32 -51.75
N GLU A 948 -8.90 5.24 -52.51
CA GLU A 948 -9.70 6.40 -52.82
C GLU A 948 -10.38 6.98 -51.56
N MET A 949 -10.90 6.12 -50.66
CA MET A 949 -11.44 6.55 -49.34
C MET A 949 -10.36 7.26 -48.53
N ARG A 950 -9.17 6.69 -48.46
CA ARG A 950 -8.04 7.26 -47.75
C ARG A 950 -7.71 8.66 -48.23
N LYS A 951 -7.50 8.79 -49.53
CA LYS A 951 -7.15 10.07 -50.20
C LYS A 951 -8.21 11.13 -50.05
N ARG A 952 -9.48 10.77 -50.12
CA ARG A 952 -10.59 11.72 -49.96
C ARG A 952 -10.72 12.17 -48.52
N VAL A 953 -10.46 11.32 -47.54
CA VAL A 953 -10.43 11.76 -46.15
C VAL A 953 -9.22 12.64 -45.87
N GLU A 954 -8.04 12.30 -46.40
CA GLU A 954 -6.84 13.14 -46.32
C GLU A 954 -7.04 14.50 -47.00
N ALA A 955 -7.76 14.51 -48.12
CA ALA A 955 -8.10 15.74 -48.87
C ALA A 955 -9.10 16.68 -48.13
N LEU A 956 -9.78 16.20 -47.08
CA LEU A 956 -10.54 17.07 -46.21
C LEU A 956 -9.63 18.07 -45.47
N ALA A 957 -8.31 17.83 -45.49
CA ALA A 957 -7.27 18.71 -44.92
C ALA A 957 -7.55 19.17 -43.49
N MET A 958 -8.08 18.32 -42.70
CA MET A 958 -8.52 18.58 -41.33
C MET A 958 -7.31 18.61 -40.36
N PRO A 959 -7.01 19.76 -39.73
CA PRO A 959 -5.81 19.91 -38.91
C PRO A 959 -5.87 19.02 -37.65
N HIS A 960 -4.75 18.32 -37.37
CA HIS A 960 -4.54 17.57 -36.16
C HIS A 960 -3.09 17.74 -35.70
N GLU A 961 -2.83 18.78 -34.90
CA GLU A 961 -1.48 19.18 -34.51
C GLU A 961 -0.70 18.13 -33.70
N LEU A 962 -1.39 17.15 -33.14
CA LEU A 962 -0.80 16.06 -32.34
C LEU A 962 -0.58 14.78 -33.17
N ALA A 963 -1.05 14.67 -34.40
CA ALA A 963 -0.78 13.55 -35.26
C ALA A 963 0.61 13.72 -35.90
N GLY A 964 1.56 12.91 -35.49
CA GLY A 964 2.90 12.90 -36.07
C GLY A 964 2.85 12.65 -37.58
N GLY A 965 3.50 13.49 -38.36
CA GLY A 965 3.68 13.35 -39.81
C GLY A 965 3.04 14.46 -40.62
N SER A 966 1.79 14.34 -41.07
CA SER A 966 1.14 15.30 -41.96
C SER A 966 0.46 16.48 -41.25
N GLY A 967 0.24 16.38 -39.94
CA GLY A 967 -0.55 17.37 -39.19
C GLY A 967 -2.05 17.39 -39.55
N LEU A 968 -2.53 16.35 -40.20
CA LEU A 968 -3.91 16.23 -40.67
C LEU A 968 -4.56 14.94 -40.10
N VAL A 969 -5.87 14.96 -40.00
CA VAL A 969 -6.64 13.73 -39.70
C VAL A 969 -6.58 12.80 -40.92
N THR A 970 -6.17 11.56 -40.68
CA THR A 970 -6.08 10.51 -41.68
C THR A 970 -6.85 9.27 -41.23
N ILE A 971 -7.00 8.34 -42.12
CA ILE A 971 -7.58 7.03 -41.82
C ILE A 971 -6.64 5.92 -42.27
N SER A 972 -6.61 4.85 -41.48
CA SER A 972 -6.00 3.58 -41.88
C SER A 972 -7.08 2.59 -42.30
N LEU A 973 -6.81 1.82 -43.32
CA LEU A 973 -7.78 0.86 -43.84
C LEU A 973 -7.15 -0.51 -44.02
N GLY A 974 -7.91 -1.51 -43.62
CA GLY A 974 -7.59 -2.91 -43.87
C GLY A 974 -8.60 -3.50 -44.83
N VAL A 975 -8.13 -4.24 -45.81
CA VAL A 975 -8.95 -4.81 -46.89
C VAL A 975 -8.79 -6.32 -46.94
N ALA A 976 -9.89 -7.03 -46.97
CA ALA A 976 -9.91 -8.47 -47.28
C ALA A 976 -10.97 -8.79 -48.34
N ALA A 977 -10.72 -9.80 -49.17
CA ALA A 977 -11.70 -10.28 -50.13
C ALA A 977 -11.64 -11.79 -50.20
N VAL A 978 -12.77 -12.41 -50.38
CA VAL A 978 -12.90 -13.84 -50.48
C VAL A 978 -14.02 -14.21 -51.49
N VAL A 979 -13.86 -15.29 -52.16
CA VAL A 979 -14.98 -15.95 -52.86
C VAL A 979 -15.57 -16.96 -51.87
N PRO A 980 -16.74 -16.70 -51.27
CA PRO A 980 -17.27 -17.61 -50.25
C PRO A 980 -17.55 -19.00 -50.84
N GLY A 981 -16.90 -20.01 -50.21
CA GLY A 981 -17.05 -21.42 -50.63
C GLY A 981 -16.11 -22.31 -49.80
N GLY A 982 -16.59 -23.45 -49.33
CA GLY A 982 -15.72 -24.45 -48.67
C GLY A 982 -15.42 -24.19 -47.18
N GLY A 983 -16.35 -23.61 -46.44
CA GLY A 983 -16.29 -23.58 -44.96
C GLY A 983 -15.88 -22.27 -44.31
N GLY A 984 -15.64 -21.19 -45.05
CA GLY A 984 -15.36 -19.87 -44.49
C GLY A 984 -16.62 -19.16 -43.97
N THR A 985 -16.46 -18.21 -43.05
CA THR A 985 -17.55 -17.42 -42.44
C THR A 985 -17.38 -15.91 -42.65
N PRO A 986 -18.47 -15.13 -42.58
CA PRO A 986 -18.38 -13.65 -42.61
C PRO A 986 -17.43 -13.08 -41.55
N GLU A 987 -17.36 -13.72 -40.38
CA GLU A 987 -16.52 -13.31 -39.25
C GLU A 987 -15.03 -13.52 -39.55
N GLU A 988 -14.70 -14.52 -40.36
CA GLU A 988 -13.30 -14.73 -40.81
C GLU A 988 -12.88 -13.65 -41.79
N LEU A 989 -13.74 -13.28 -42.76
CA LEU A 989 -13.47 -12.18 -43.66
C LEU A 989 -13.32 -10.85 -42.89
N PHE A 990 -14.14 -10.66 -41.89
CA PHE A 990 -14.02 -9.48 -41.02
C PHE A 990 -12.69 -9.47 -40.27
N ARG A 991 -12.30 -10.60 -39.69
CA ARG A 991 -11.03 -10.75 -38.94
C ARG A 991 -9.82 -10.53 -39.86
N ASP A 992 -9.86 -11.01 -41.10
CA ASP A 992 -8.78 -10.81 -42.03
C ASP A 992 -8.64 -9.33 -42.44
N ALA A 993 -9.75 -8.63 -42.65
CA ALA A 993 -9.76 -7.20 -42.91
C ALA A 993 -9.28 -6.37 -41.70
N ASP A 994 -9.70 -6.74 -40.48
CA ASP A 994 -9.27 -6.10 -39.25
C ASP A 994 -7.77 -6.34 -38.97
N GLY A 995 -7.26 -7.55 -39.25
CA GLY A 995 -5.83 -7.86 -39.20
C GLY A 995 -5.00 -7.02 -40.18
N ALA A 996 -5.55 -6.76 -41.38
CA ALA A 996 -4.93 -5.87 -42.35
C ALA A 996 -4.96 -4.39 -41.85
N LEU A 997 -6.05 -3.95 -41.25
CA LEU A 997 -6.14 -2.62 -40.62
C LEU A 997 -5.11 -2.46 -39.49
N TYR A 998 -4.97 -3.49 -38.66
CA TYR A 998 -3.94 -3.48 -37.59
C TYR A 998 -2.52 -3.35 -38.20
N SER A 999 -2.26 -4.03 -39.30
CA SER A 999 -0.98 -3.92 -40.03
C SER A 999 -0.79 -2.50 -40.59
N ALA A 1000 -1.85 -1.89 -41.15
CA ALA A 1000 -1.81 -0.53 -41.62
C ALA A 1000 -1.44 0.47 -40.49
N LYS A 1001 -2.02 0.27 -39.31
CA LYS A 1001 -1.71 1.09 -38.11
C LYS A 1001 -0.26 0.88 -37.65
N GLN A 1002 0.26 -0.32 -37.65
CA GLN A 1002 1.65 -0.62 -37.23
C GLN A 1002 2.71 -0.07 -38.21
N ARG A 1003 2.42 -0.06 -39.50
CA ARG A 1003 3.36 0.36 -40.56
C ARG A 1003 3.39 1.90 -40.76
N GLY A 1004 2.80 2.65 -39.88
CA GLY A 1004 2.89 4.11 -39.84
C GLY A 1004 1.62 4.83 -40.22
N ARG A 1005 0.48 4.17 -40.20
CA ARG A 1005 -0.86 4.73 -40.42
C ARG A 1005 -1.05 5.40 -41.80
N ASN A 1006 -2.18 6.05 -42.03
CA ASN A 1006 -2.54 6.74 -43.29
C ASN A 1006 -2.28 5.88 -44.53
N ARG A 1007 -2.70 4.66 -44.50
CA ARG A 1007 -2.48 3.70 -45.58
C ARG A 1007 -3.52 2.60 -45.66
N VAL A 1008 -3.50 1.94 -46.78
CA VAL A 1008 -4.30 0.74 -47.02
C VAL A 1008 -3.40 -0.48 -46.99
N GLU A 1009 -3.78 -1.47 -46.24
CA GLU A 1009 -3.15 -2.80 -46.31
C GLU A 1009 -4.18 -3.85 -46.69
N ALA A 1010 -3.75 -4.83 -47.42
CA ALA A 1010 -4.59 -5.93 -47.85
C ALA A 1010 -4.20 -7.22 -47.14
N ALA A 1011 -5.17 -8.00 -46.76
CA ALA A 1011 -4.93 -9.33 -46.22
C ALA A 1011 -4.28 -10.23 -47.27
N THR A 1012 -3.21 -10.90 -46.90
CA THR A 1012 -2.55 -11.88 -47.78
C THR A 1012 -3.47 -13.07 -48.04
N ALA A 1013 -3.70 -13.39 -49.28
CA ALA A 1013 -4.56 -14.52 -49.67
C ALA A 1013 -4.08 -15.82 -49.04
N ARG A 1014 -4.92 -16.44 -48.23
CA ARG A 1014 -4.70 -17.80 -47.75
C ARG A 1014 -4.90 -18.76 -48.95
N THR A 1015 -3.83 -19.39 -49.39
CA THR A 1015 -3.92 -20.53 -50.31
C THR A 1015 -4.54 -21.70 -49.53
N PRO A 1016 -5.60 -22.35 -50.02
CA PRO A 1016 -6.12 -23.51 -49.30
C PRO A 1016 -5.09 -24.65 -49.39
N GLU A 1017 -4.55 -25.07 -48.28
CA GLU A 1017 -3.83 -26.32 -48.15
C GLU A 1017 -4.80 -27.47 -48.50
N ARG A 1018 -4.52 -28.15 -49.61
CA ARG A 1018 -5.15 -29.44 -49.93
C ARG A 1018 -4.73 -30.42 -48.82
N SER A 1019 -5.62 -30.79 -47.97
CA SER A 1019 -5.49 -31.98 -47.16
C SER A 1019 -5.63 -33.22 -48.08
N GLU A 1020 -4.53 -33.91 -48.28
CA GLU A 1020 -4.57 -35.28 -48.81
C GLU A 1020 -5.21 -36.21 -47.77
N PRO A 1021 -6.04 -37.13 -48.13
CA PRO A 1021 -6.61 -38.10 -47.22
C PRO A 1021 -5.58 -39.22 -47.01
N ASN A 1022 -5.06 -39.33 -45.81
CA ASN A 1022 -4.41 -40.55 -45.36
C ASN A 1022 -5.43 -41.51 -44.77
N GLY A 1023 -5.36 -42.77 -45.27
CA GLY A 1023 -6.17 -43.93 -45.00
C GLY A 1023 -6.25 -44.45 -43.57
#